data_f48f34979389574fff38f26ecee974ac
#
_entry.id   f48f34979389574fff38f26ecee974ac
#
_cell.length_a   1.000
_cell.length_b   1.000
_cell.length_c   1.000
_cell.angle_alpha   90.00
_cell.angle_beta   90.00
_cell.angle_gamma   90.00
#
_symmetry.space_group_name_H-M   'P 1'
#
loop_
_entity.id
_entity.type
_entity.pdbx_description
1 polymer ?
#
loop_
_entity_poly.entity_id
_entity_poly.type
_entity_poly.pdbx_seq_one_letter_code
_entity_poly.pdbx_strand_id
1 'polypeptide(L)'
;MKIKFAAERNFSKYGLVILKKAMRSVTPELVEFEQVDSGGVGVLGFGVESEWTTLSPEAVSFVPAAERVLARAFRQALGMPPEPRKEPHKGRVLYFDIETHSADERWNLPPEEFFRLGQYAWGANGEVVLTTDLEEMRSVIREADMVVGHNIHAFDLPAIFGKDSTEPLEMARDGKVFDTFVYAITAFPAPDRYINRDSKVMTVKGPGETMKWLSLDNLAFQFDVTGKIGDLKAMAKEHGGFCHIPLEGEFLEYAVQDVVALQELTHELISYKAIEPYDWREQKFAAICAQISRNGFKVDIAKATARRDELAQRKQVLMDQLVRDYNFPTAGKMPWRSSVGKAAIFQILADNGITPQSHPDWTLTATGNLSLGGDALKELAKGTDVEDLVDSLAELMGQRSLAQLALDSVQSDGKAHPELSFLQRSGRTSVQRPGLTVWSSNGGKSVEKSYFVPDSDDELLVEMDYSNADGRIVAAYSGDKVFLERMEEDFDSHEMSGRLLFGNRAYETNQKFYRQQSKAASHGWAYRAGLGAVMRGTKTNEVQAKRFINGMDERYNGVKRWQDRMSRLGEIGHLTNDWGRRMLVEMGRSFTQSPALMGQSGTREIMVDALIKMLHENIQIVKWLKVTVHDAIVFSIPKVDLDWGVPACVRLMETEWQPSDGSGQLIKFPVAAGTPATDWEKAGH
;
A
#
# COMPACT_ATOMS: atom_id res chain seq x y z
N MET A 1 7.84 -41.95 -20.09
CA MET A 1 8.52 -41.02 -21.01
C MET A 1 9.72 -40.47 -20.29
N LYS A 2 10.87 -40.46 -20.94
CA LYS A 2 12.13 -39.98 -20.34
C LYS A 2 12.41 -38.57 -20.86
N ILE A 3 12.54 -37.61 -19.97
CA ILE A 3 12.80 -36.21 -20.32
C ILE A 3 14.22 -35.90 -19.92
N LYS A 4 14.99 -35.41 -20.90
CA LYS A 4 16.35 -34.96 -20.69
C LYS A 4 16.29 -33.45 -20.42
N PHE A 5 17.01 -32.96 -19.42
CA PHE A 5 17.17 -31.54 -19.14
C PHE A 5 18.63 -31.19 -18.89
N ALA A 6 19.00 -29.98 -19.28
CA ALA A 6 20.30 -29.41 -19.02
C ALA A 6 20.14 -28.17 -18.14
N ALA A 7 20.93 -28.04 -17.08
CA ALA A 7 20.90 -26.87 -16.19
C ALA A 7 22.31 -26.51 -15.73
N GLU A 8 22.59 -25.21 -15.65
CA GLU A 8 23.85 -24.73 -15.06
C GLU A 8 23.96 -25.10 -13.57
N ARG A 9 25.20 -25.24 -13.06
CA ARG A 9 25.50 -25.67 -11.70
C ARG A 9 24.80 -24.86 -10.60
N ASN A 10 24.56 -23.58 -10.82
CA ASN A 10 23.89 -22.68 -9.85
C ASN A 10 22.36 -22.74 -9.92
N PHE A 11 21.78 -23.34 -10.97
CA PHE A 11 20.34 -23.43 -11.20
C PHE A 11 19.74 -24.76 -10.70
N SER A 12 20.59 -25.72 -10.36
CA SER A 12 20.25 -27.15 -10.26
C SER A 12 19.17 -27.53 -9.24
N LYS A 13 19.05 -26.81 -8.12
CA LYS A 13 18.06 -27.17 -7.08
C LYS A 13 16.67 -26.56 -7.33
N TYR A 14 16.60 -25.29 -7.68
CA TYR A 14 15.33 -24.57 -7.86
C TYR A 14 14.70 -24.83 -9.23
N GLY A 15 15.48 -24.76 -10.30
CA GLY A 15 15.01 -25.03 -11.66
C GLY A 15 14.45 -26.44 -11.81
N LEU A 16 15.07 -27.43 -11.17
CA LEU A 16 14.61 -28.81 -11.18
C LEU A 16 13.26 -29.00 -10.45
N VAL A 17 13.05 -28.26 -9.34
CA VAL A 17 11.77 -28.30 -8.60
C VAL A 17 10.65 -27.70 -9.45
N ILE A 18 10.90 -26.54 -10.08
CA ILE A 18 9.95 -25.87 -10.97
C ILE A 18 9.60 -26.77 -12.16
N LEU A 19 10.61 -27.31 -12.83
CA LEU A 19 10.44 -28.21 -13.96
C LEU A 19 9.62 -29.44 -13.57
N LYS A 20 9.97 -30.12 -12.47
CA LYS A 20 9.22 -31.28 -11.97
C LYS A 20 7.77 -30.94 -11.63
N LYS A 21 7.51 -29.79 -11.08
CA LYS A 21 6.16 -29.33 -10.73
C LYS A 21 5.34 -29.02 -11.99
N ALA A 22 5.91 -28.28 -12.95
CA ALA A 22 5.27 -27.99 -14.22
C ALA A 22 4.93 -29.27 -15.00
N MET A 23 5.85 -30.24 -15.05
CA MET A 23 5.65 -31.48 -15.77
C MET A 23 4.63 -32.38 -15.07
N ARG A 24 4.62 -32.48 -13.75
CA ARG A 24 3.60 -33.22 -12.99
C ARG A 24 2.20 -32.65 -13.17
N SER A 25 2.07 -31.33 -13.41
CA SER A 25 0.77 -30.70 -13.70
C SER A 25 0.19 -31.15 -15.04
N VAL A 26 1.04 -31.54 -15.99
CA VAL A 26 0.63 -31.98 -17.34
C VAL A 26 0.51 -33.51 -17.44
N THR A 27 1.43 -34.27 -16.81
CA THR A 27 1.45 -35.75 -16.82
C THR A 27 1.81 -36.28 -15.44
N PRO A 28 0.84 -36.52 -14.54
CA PRO A 28 1.09 -36.87 -13.13
C PRO A 28 1.87 -38.18 -12.93
N GLU A 29 1.78 -39.14 -13.86
CA GLU A 29 2.16 -40.56 -13.60
C GLU A 29 3.35 -41.08 -14.42
N LEU A 30 3.95 -40.38 -15.38
CA LEU A 30 4.80 -41.01 -16.40
C LEU A 30 6.16 -40.34 -16.67
N VAL A 31 6.78 -39.60 -15.75
CA VAL A 31 7.99 -38.83 -16.10
C VAL A 31 9.23 -39.25 -15.33
N GLU A 32 10.18 -39.83 -16.02
CA GLU A 32 11.56 -39.97 -15.58
C GLU A 32 12.40 -38.78 -16.07
N PHE A 33 13.23 -38.22 -15.19
CA PHE A 33 14.10 -37.08 -15.49
C PHE A 33 15.56 -37.56 -15.61
N GLU A 34 16.21 -37.21 -16.71
CA GLU A 34 17.63 -37.41 -16.89
C GLU A 34 18.35 -36.07 -17.06
N GLN A 35 19.26 -35.76 -16.14
CA GLN A 35 20.11 -34.54 -16.25
C GLN A 35 21.24 -34.87 -17.23
N VAL A 36 21.40 -34.02 -18.26
CA VAL A 36 22.49 -34.10 -19.23
C VAL A 36 23.41 -32.88 -19.12
N ASP A 37 24.65 -33.02 -19.52
CA ASP A 37 25.62 -31.94 -19.51
C ASP A 37 25.24 -30.88 -20.57
N SER A 38 25.17 -29.60 -20.17
CA SER A 38 24.76 -28.49 -21.03
C SER A 38 25.85 -28.01 -21.98
N GLY A 39 27.07 -28.57 -21.92
CA GLY A 39 28.19 -28.14 -22.75
C GLY A 39 28.62 -26.68 -22.51
N GLY A 40 28.29 -26.09 -21.36
CA GLY A 40 28.64 -24.71 -20.99
C GLY A 40 27.70 -23.62 -21.50
N VAL A 41 26.53 -23.97 -22.03
CA VAL A 41 25.48 -23.02 -22.40
C VAL A 41 24.51 -22.86 -21.24
N GLY A 42 24.42 -21.67 -20.66
CA GLY A 42 23.60 -21.34 -19.49
C GLY A 42 22.10 -21.29 -19.78
N VAL A 43 21.51 -22.42 -20.13
CA VAL A 43 20.12 -22.49 -20.56
C VAL A 43 19.39 -23.62 -19.82
N LEU A 44 18.19 -23.37 -19.28
CA LEU A 44 17.26 -24.40 -18.91
C LEU A 44 16.59 -24.90 -20.20
N GLY A 45 16.93 -26.12 -20.64
CA GLY A 45 16.34 -26.73 -21.82
C GLY A 45 15.67 -28.06 -21.46
N PHE A 46 14.62 -28.42 -22.16
CA PHE A 46 14.03 -29.77 -22.13
C PHE A 46 13.71 -30.23 -23.55
N GLY A 47 13.72 -31.52 -23.76
CA GLY A 47 13.41 -32.07 -25.06
C GLY A 47 12.95 -33.53 -24.97
N VAL A 48 12.19 -33.92 -25.97
CA VAL A 48 11.80 -35.31 -26.22
C VAL A 48 12.59 -35.76 -27.45
N GLU A 49 13.44 -36.76 -27.25
CA GLU A 49 14.29 -37.39 -28.29
C GLU A 49 15.35 -36.50 -28.94
N SER A 50 15.07 -35.54 -29.78
CA SER A 50 16.08 -34.80 -30.53
C SER A 50 15.84 -33.28 -30.61
N GLU A 51 14.69 -32.80 -30.11
CA GLU A 51 14.36 -31.36 -30.13
C GLU A 51 14.41 -30.76 -28.74
N TRP A 52 15.22 -29.71 -28.56
CA TRP A 52 15.35 -28.97 -27.31
C TRP A 52 14.55 -27.68 -27.37
N THR A 53 13.66 -27.49 -26.41
CA THR A 53 13.07 -26.18 -26.13
C THR A 53 13.91 -25.49 -25.09
N THR A 54 14.50 -24.36 -25.44
CA THR A 54 15.34 -23.56 -24.53
C THR A 54 14.52 -22.41 -23.95
N LEU A 55 14.60 -22.27 -22.63
CA LEU A 55 14.06 -21.09 -21.95
C LEU A 55 15.20 -20.15 -21.62
N SER A 56 15.01 -18.84 -21.87
CA SER A 56 15.98 -17.88 -21.41
C SER A 56 16.00 -17.84 -19.87
N PRO A 57 17.15 -17.60 -19.22
CA PRO A 57 17.22 -17.42 -17.77
C PRO A 57 16.29 -16.31 -17.28
N GLU A 58 15.99 -15.32 -18.13
CA GLU A 58 15.11 -14.21 -17.87
C GLU A 58 13.63 -14.65 -17.73
N ALA A 59 13.18 -15.63 -18.51
CA ALA A 59 11.83 -16.19 -18.42
C ALA A 59 11.54 -16.92 -17.11
N VAL A 60 12.55 -17.16 -16.26
CA VAL A 60 12.43 -17.92 -15.00
C VAL A 60 12.57 -17.01 -13.77
N SER A 61 12.53 -15.70 -13.94
CA SER A 61 12.70 -14.72 -12.84
C SER A 61 11.53 -14.72 -11.86
N PHE A 62 10.35 -15.16 -12.28
CA PHE A 62 9.14 -15.26 -11.48
C PHE A 62 8.58 -16.68 -11.51
N VAL A 63 8.66 -17.39 -10.38
CA VAL A 63 8.35 -18.83 -10.27
C VAL A 63 6.95 -19.22 -10.79
N PRO A 64 5.85 -18.52 -10.45
CA PRO A 64 4.52 -18.80 -11.00
C PRO A 64 4.47 -18.79 -12.52
N ALA A 65 5.03 -17.74 -13.11
CA ALA A 65 5.09 -17.60 -14.57
C ALA A 65 5.94 -18.71 -15.20
N ALA A 66 7.12 -18.98 -14.66
CA ALA A 66 8.00 -20.06 -15.14
C ALA A 66 7.30 -21.44 -15.13
N GLU A 67 6.55 -21.76 -14.08
CA GLU A 67 5.78 -23.00 -14.01
C GLU A 67 4.72 -23.08 -15.14
N ARG A 68 4.02 -21.98 -15.41
CA ARG A 68 2.99 -21.91 -16.45
C ARG A 68 3.58 -21.98 -17.86
N VAL A 69 4.63 -21.21 -18.13
CA VAL A 69 5.32 -21.21 -19.42
C VAL A 69 5.88 -22.61 -19.74
N LEU A 70 6.54 -23.25 -18.75
CA LEU A 70 7.04 -24.61 -18.89
C LEU A 70 5.93 -25.63 -19.15
N ALA A 71 4.80 -25.53 -18.45
CA ALA A 71 3.67 -26.42 -18.64
C ALA A 71 3.10 -26.31 -20.07
N ARG A 72 2.95 -25.08 -20.59
CA ARG A 72 2.49 -24.86 -21.98
C ARG A 72 3.46 -25.43 -23.00
N ALA A 73 4.74 -25.08 -22.89
CA ALA A 73 5.78 -25.56 -23.79
C ALA A 73 5.87 -27.10 -23.78
N PHE A 74 5.70 -27.71 -22.60
CA PHE A 74 5.71 -29.16 -22.46
C PHE A 74 4.49 -29.82 -23.09
N ARG A 75 3.27 -29.28 -22.94
CA ARG A 75 2.06 -29.73 -23.65
C ARG A 75 2.26 -29.69 -25.16
N GLN A 76 2.81 -28.59 -25.68
CA GLN A 76 3.11 -28.42 -27.10
C GLN A 76 4.10 -29.49 -27.60
N ALA A 77 5.20 -29.73 -26.88
CA ALA A 77 6.19 -30.75 -27.22
C ALA A 77 5.61 -32.16 -27.24
N LEU A 78 4.55 -32.42 -26.46
CA LEU A 78 3.82 -33.68 -26.46
C LEU A 78 2.73 -33.78 -27.53
N GLY A 79 2.54 -32.77 -28.37
CA GLY A 79 1.44 -32.73 -29.33
C GLY A 79 0.05 -32.68 -28.67
N MET A 80 -0.04 -32.30 -27.40
CA MET A 80 -1.31 -32.16 -26.69
C MET A 80 -2.02 -30.86 -27.11
N PRO A 81 -3.36 -30.83 -27.13
CA PRO A 81 -4.10 -29.60 -27.42
C PRO A 81 -3.82 -28.57 -26.35
N PRO A 82 -3.94 -27.27 -26.67
CA PRO A 82 -3.88 -26.19 -25.70
C PRO A 82 -4.82 -26.45 -24.51
N GLU A 83 -4.45 -25.99 -23.33
CA GLU A 83 -5.35 -26.04 -22.16
C GLU A 83 -6.57 -25.15 -22.43
N PRO A 84 -7.81 -25.65 -22.21
CA PRO A 84 -8.99 -24.80 -22.34
C PRO A 84 -8.88 -23.59 -21.44
N ARG A 85 -9.16 -22.41 -21.96
CA ARG A 85 -9.09 -21.16 -21.17
C ARG A 85 -10.10 -21.22 -20.03
N LYS A 86 -9.63 -20.97 -18.83
CA LYS A 86 -10.44 -20.91 -17.62
C LYS A 86 -10.96 -19.49 -17.43
N GLU A 87 -12.13 -19.41 -16.84
CA GLU A 87 -12.81 -18.18 -16.49
C GLU A 87 -13.08 -18.12 -14.99
N PRO A 88 -13.16 -16.93 -14.39
CA PRO A 88 -13.43 -16.80 -12.95
C PRO A 88 -14.87 -17.15 -12.58
N HIS A 89 -15.78 -17.22 -13.55
CA HIS A 89 -17.21 -17.52 -13.39
C HIS A 89 -17.72 -18.45 -14.49
N LYS A 90 -18.79 -19.21 -14.21
CA LYS A 90 -19.40 -20.15 -15.17
C LYS A 90 -20.51 -19.52 -16.05
N GLY A 91 -20.97 -18.32 -15.73
CA GLY A 91 -22.00 -17.60 -16.48
C GLY A 91 -21.43 -16.81 -17.65
N ARG A 92 -22.18 -15.79 -18.09
CA ARG A 92 -21.73 -14.85 -19.12
C ARG A 92 -20.67 -13.91 -18.55
N VAL A 93 -19.42 -14.14 -18.93
CA VAL A 93 -18.27 -13.33 -18.50
C VAL A 93 -17.96 -12.30 -19.57
N LEU A 94 -17.86 -11.01 -19.19
CA LEU A 94 -17.46 -9.90 -20.04
C LEU A 94 -16.03 -9.49 -19.68
N TYR A 95 -15.12 -9.56 -20.62
CA TYR A 95 -13.79 -8.97 -20.53
C TYR A 95 -13.83 -7.59 -21.16
N PHE A 96 -13.31 -6.56 -20.49
CA PHE A 96 -13.34 -5.20 -21.03
C PHE A 96 -12.20 -4.33 -20.51
N ASP A 97 -11.94 -3.29 -21.27
CA ASP A 97 -11.06 -2.18 -20.94
C ASP A 97 -11.60 -0.92 -21.63
N ILE A 98 -11.12 0.28 -21.27
CA ILE A 98 -11.54 1.53 -21.89
C ILE A 98 -10.38 2.46 -22.17
N GLU A 99 -10.53 3.29 -23.22
CA GLU A 99 -9.68 4.42 -23.50
C GLU A 99 -10.40 5.73 -23.20
N THR A 100 -9.68 6.67 -22.58
CA THR A 100 -10.28 7.88 -22.04
C THR A 100 -9.47 9.14 -22.42
N HIS A 101 -9.93 10.28 -21.97
CA HIS A 101 -9.11 11.47 -21.80
C HIS A 101 -7.94 11.23 -20.83
N SER A 102 -7.11 12.25 -20.58
CA SER A 102 -6.06 12.14 -19.55
C SER A 102 -6.65 11.71 -18.21
N ALA A 103 -5.99 10.78 -17.54
CA ALA A 103 -6.42 10.29 -16.22
C ALA A 103 -6.60 11.40 -15.17
N ASP A 104 -5.89 12.54 -15.34
CA ASP A 104 -6.01 13.70 -14.44
C ASP A 104 -7.37 14.41 -14.60
N GLU A 105 -8.07 14.22 -15.72
CA GLU A 105 -9.40 14.80 -16.00
C GLU A 105 -10.56 13.94 -15.47
N ARG A 106 -10.29 12.77 -14.91
CA ARG A 106 -11.33 11.80 -14.47
C ARG A 106 -12.38 12.40 -13.52
N TRP A 107 -11.98 13.35 -12.68
CA TRP A 107 -12.86 13.99 -11.70
C TRP A 107 -13.43 15.33 -12.18
N ASN A 108 -12.92 15.83 -13.30
CA ASN A 108 -13.27 17.14 -13.87
C ASN A 108 -14.28 17.03 -15.02
N LEU A 109 -14.27 15.90 -15.74
CA LEU A 109 -15.16 15.66 -16.86
C LEU A 109 -16.28 14.67 -16.48
N PRO A 110 -17.51 14.86 -17.02
CA PRO A 110 -18.55 13.86 -16.92
C PRO A 110 -18.18 12.62 -17.75
N PRO A 111 -18.74 11.44 -17.45
CA PRO A 111 -18.43 10.21 -18.18
C PRO A 111 -18.56 10.32 -19.71
N GLU A 112 -19.57 11.03 -20.19
CA GLU A 112 -19.89 11.24 -21.62
C GLU A 112 -18.79 12.00 -22.36
N GLU A 113 -18.02 12.84 -21.67
CA GLU A 113 -16.88 13.57 -22.21
C GLU A 113 -15.55 12.87 -21.94
N PHE A 114 -15.46 12.14 -20.83
CA PHE A 114 -14.23 11.47 -20.41
C PHE A 114 -13.96 10.18 -21.18
N PHE A 115 -15.00 9.38 -21.45
CA PHE A 115 -14.95 8.14 -22.22
C PHE A 115 -14.70 8.43 -23.70
N ARG A 116 -13.85 7.63 -24.35
CA ARG A 116 -13.54 7.77 -25.78
C ARG A 116 -13.81 6.50 -26.58
N LEU A 117 -13.38 5.35 -26.03
CA LEU A 117 -13.50 4.06 -26.69
C LEU A 117 -13.66 2.99 -25.63
N GLY A 118 -14.59 2.07 -25.82
CA GLY A 118 -14.72 0.85 -25.05
C GLY A 118 -14.34 -0.35 -25.93
N GLN A 119 -13.61 -1.26 -25.36
CA GLN A 119 -13.27 -2.54 -25.96
C GLN A 119 -13.74 -3.67 -25.04
N TYR A 120 -14.48 -4.64 -25.60
CA TYR A 120 -14.99 -5.74 -24.81
C TYR A 120 -15.09 -7.06 -25.59
N ALA A 121 -15.07 -8.19 -24.87
CA ALA A 121 -15.25 -9.51 -25.43
C ALA A 121 -16.09 -10.39 -24.49
N TRP A 122 -16.97 -11.19 -25.06
CA TRP A 122 -17.75 -12.18 -24.31
C TRP A 122 -17.00 -13.50 -24.21
N GLY A 123 -16.64 -13.89 -22.98
CA GLY A 123 -15.91 -15.12 -22.69
C GLY A 123 -14.41 -15.05 -23.00
N ALA A 124 -13.67 -16.01 -22.46
CA ALA A 124 -12.20 -16.06 -22.55
C ALA A 124 -11.65 -16.27 -23.97
N ASN A 125 -12.50 -16.61 -24.95
CA ASN A 125 -12.14 -16.81 -26.35
C ASN A 125 -12.99 -15.97 -27.31
N GLY A 126 -13.77 -15.01 -26.78
CA GLY A 126 -14.60 -14.13 -27.60
C GLY A 126 -13.78 -13.14 -28.41
N GLU A 127 -14.30 -12.77 -29.58
CA GLU A 127 -13.74 -11.70 -30.39
C GLU A 127 -13.97 -10.34 -29.70
N VAL A 128 -13.02 -9.43 -29.86
CA VAL A 128 -13.10 -8.09 -29.25
C VAL A 128 -13.96 -7.19 -30.12
N VAL A 129 -14.93 -6.55 -29.49
CA VAL A 129 -15.82 -5.54 -30.06
C VAL A 129 -15.34 -4.17 -29.57
N LEU A 130 -15.34 -3.19 -30.49
CA LEU A 130 -15.00 -1.79 -30.18
C LEU A 130 -16.27 -0.95 -30.28
N THR A 131 -16.46 -0.04 -29.33
CA THR A 131 -17.57 0.90 -29.33
C THR A 131 -17.18 2.28 -28.82
N THR A 132 -17.73 3.31 -29.42
CA THR A 132 -17.64 4.69 -28.92
C THR A 132 -18.92 5.09 -28.16
N ASP A 133 -19.88 4.18 -28.04
CA ASP A 133 -21.14 4.41 -27.35
C ASP A 133 -21.01 3.99 -25.88
N LEU A 134 -21.02 4.98 -24.98
CA LEU A 134 -20.96 4.75 -23.55
C LEU A 134 -22.18 3.98 -23.01
N GLU A 135 -23.36 4.18 -23.58
CA GLU A 135 -24.56 3.46 -23.16
C GLU A 135 -24.52 1.98 -23.58
N GLU A 136 -23.92 1.67 -24.72
CA GLU A 136 -23.61 0.29 -25.08
C GLU A 136 -22.69 -0.36 -24.05
N MET A 137 -21.60 0.31 -23.66
CA MET A 137 -20.69 -0.20 -22.60
C MET A 137 -21.44 -0.43 -21.28
N ARG A 138 -22.27 0.51 -20.85
CA ARG A 138 -23.10 0.36 -19.65
C ARG A 138 -24.05 -0.84 -19.76
N SER A 139 -24.66 -1.04 -20.93
CA SER A 139 -25.59 -2.13 -21.19
C SER A 139 -24.92 -3.50 -21.10
N VAL A 140 -23.80 -3.70 -21.81
CA VAL A 140 -23.08 -5.00 -21.81
C VAL A 140 -22.51 -5.34 -20.41
N ILE A 141 -22.07 -4.33 -19.66
CA ILE A 141 -21.61 -4.51 -18.28
C ILE A 141 -22.78 -4.97 -17.37
N ARG A 142 -23.96 -4.36 -17.50
CA ARG A 142 -25.16 -4.75 -16.72
C ARG A 142 -25.66 -6.14 -17.07
N GLU A 143 -25.56 -6.54 -18.34
CA GLU A 143 -25.98 -7.85 -18.83
C GLU A 143 -25.06 -9.01 -18.40
N ALA A 144 -23.82 -8.71 -18.01
CA ALA A 144 -22.84 -9.72 -17.61
C ALA A 144 -23.20 -10.31 -16.23
N ASP A 145 -22.99 -11.62 -16.08
CA ASP A 145 -23.00 -12.27 -14.76
C ASP A 145 -21.73 -11.91 -14.00
N MET A 146 -20.61 -11.69 -14.74
CA MET A 146 -19.35 -11.20 -14.20
C MET A 146 -18.62 -10.35 -15.24
N VAL A 147 -18.03 -9.26 -14.78
CA VAL A 147 -17.11 -8.44 -15.57
C VAL A 147 -15.67 -8.67 -15.11
N VAL A 148 -14.75 -8.72 -16.06
CA VAL A 148 -13.32 -8.92 -15.86
C VAL A 148 -12.56 -7.78 -16.51
N GLY A 149 -11.63 -7.17 -15.77
CA GLY A 149 -10.72 -6.17 -16.27
C GLY A 149 -9.47 -6.04 -15.41
N HIS A 150 -8.62 -5.07 -15.70
CA HIS A 150 -7.37 -4.86 -14.98
C HIS A 150 -7.32 -3.48 -14.34
N ASN A 151 -7.42 -3.40 -13.00
CA ASN A 151 -7.57 -2.16 -12.22
C ASN A 151 -8.90 -1.44 -12.44
N ILE A 152 -9.94 -2.18 -12.80
CA ILE A 152 -11.25 -1.63 -13.18
C ILE A 152 -12.03 -1.04 -12.02
N HIS A 153 -11.82 -1.51 -10.79
CA HIS A 153 -12.44 -0.88 -9.61
C HIS A 153 -11.98 0.57 -9.44
N ALA A 154 -10.70 0.83 -9.64
CA ALA A 154 -10.12 2.14 -9.40
C ALA A 154 -10.27 3.10 -10.59
N PHE A 155 -10.44 2.59 -11.82
CA PHE A 155 -10.42 3.43 -13.02
C PHE A 155 -11.65 3.25 -13.92
N ASP A 156 -11.83 2.11 -14.56
CA ASP A 156 -12.80 1.94 -15.66
C ASP A 156 -14.25 2.06 -15.19
N LEU A 157 -14.63 1.35 -14.12
CA LEU A 157 -15.99 1.42 -13.60
C LEU A 157 -16.38 2.82 -13.12
N PRO A 158 -15.54 3.56 -12.35
CA PRO A 158 -15.79 4.98 -12.07
C PRO A 158 -15.88 5.86 -13.31
N ALA A 159 -15.08 5.61 -14.33
CA ALA A 159 -15.11 6.38 -15.57
C ALA A 159 -16.40 6.17 -16.37
N ILE A 160 -16.89 4.92 -16.44
CA ILE A 160 -18.13 4.56 -17.16
C ILE A 160 -19.37 5.04 -16.43
N PHE A 161 -19.46 4.83 -15.12
CA PHE A 161 -20.68 5.10 -14.34
C PHE A 161 -20.68 6.47 -13.64
N GLY A 162 -19.55 7.17 -13.63
CA GLY A 162 -19.42 8.47 -12.96
C GLY A 162 -19.28 8.36 -11.44
N LYS A 163 -19.01 9.51 -10.80
CA LYS A 163 -18.70 9.56 -9.37
C LYS A 163 -19.94 9.33 -8.46
N ASP A 164 -21.13 9.64 -8.93
CA ASP A 164 -22.35 9.63 -8.12
C ASP A 164 -23.09 8.28 -8.16
N SER A 165 -22.78 7.39 -9.12
CA SER A 165 -23.43 6.09 -9.26
C SER A 165 -22.98 5.10 -8.18
N THR A 166 -23.88 4.31 -7.64
CA THR A 166 -23.60 3.20 -6.73
C THR A 166 -23.40 1.86 -7.45
N GLU A 167 -23.71 1.79 -8.76
CA GLU A 167 -23.67 0.54 -9.51
C GLU A 167 -22.34 -0.22 -9.39
N PRO A 168 -21.13 0.40 -9.52
CA PRO A 168 -19.88 -0.33 -9.35
C PRO A 168 -19.73 -0.96 -7.97
N LEU A 169 -20.21 -0.29 -6.94
CA LEU A 169 -20.14 -0.76 -5.56
C LEU A 169 -21.14 -1.92 -5.32
N GLU A 170 -22.34 -1.84 -5.89
CA GLU A 170 -23.35 -2.89 -5.86
C GLU A 170 -22.88 -4.14 -6.60
N MET A 171 -22.31 -3.98 -7.79
CA MET A 171 -21.71 -5.08 -8.56
C MET A 171 -20.60 -5.80 -7.76
N ALA A 172 -19.73 -5.05 -7.08
CA ALA A 172 -18.70 -5.64 -6.24
C ALA A 172 -19.26 -6.33 -5.00
N ARG A 173 -20.29 -5.75 -4.34
CA ARG A 173 -21.01 -6.38 -3.24
C ARG A 173 -21.56 -7.73 -3.64
N ASP A 174 -22.15 -7.80 -4.82
CA ASP A 174 -22.83 -8.98 -5.35
C ASP A 174 -21.86 -9.98 -6.03
N GLY A 175 -20.54 -9.71 -6.01
CA GLY A 175 -19.52 -10.59 -6.54
C GLY A 175 -19.44 -10.62 -8.06
N LYS A 176 -19.92 -9.59 -8.74
CA LYS A 176 -19.97 -9.49 -10.21
C LYS A 176 -18.72 -8.87 -10.85
N VAL A 177 -17.72 -8.47 -10.06
CA VAL A 177 -16.49 -7.84 -10.56
C VAL A 177 -15.29 -8.69 -10.20
N PHE A 178 -14.50 -9.04 -11.20
CA PHE A 178 -13.21 -9.71 -11.03
C PHE A 178 -12.10 -8.83 -11.63
N ASP A 179 -11.45 -8.07 -10.77
CA ASP A 179 -10.32 -7.23 -11.13
C ASP A 179 -9.01 -8.03 -11.04
N THR A 180 -8.37 -8.27 -12.17
CA THR A 180 -7.14 -9.06 -12.26
C THR A 180 -5.95 -8.39 -11.57
N PHE A 181 -5.93 -7.06 -11.46
CA PHE A 181 -4.94 -6.34 -10.66
C PHE A 181 -5.08 -6.67 -9.17
N VAL A 182 -6.30 -6.62 -8.65
CA VAL A 182 -6.60 -6.95 -7.25
C VAL A 182 -6.30 -8.42 -6.96
N TYR A 183 -6.67 -9.32 -7.87
CA TYR A 183 -6.34 -10.74 -7.76
C TYR A 183 -4.83 -10.97 -7.74
N ALA A 184 -4.08 -10.29 -8.60
CA ALA A 184 -2.63 -10.42 -8.65
C ALA A 184 -1.94 -9.94 -7.35
N ILE A 185 -2.49 -8.92 -6.66
CA ILE A 185 -1.98 -8.48 -5.34
C ILE A 185 -2.01 -9.64 -4.33
N THR A 186 -3.09 -10.42 -4.32
CA THR A 186 -3.28 -11.51 -3.35
C THR A 186 -2.55 -12.77 -3.76
N ALA A 187 -2.59 -13.11 -5.05
CA ALA A 187 -2.02 -14.34 -5.58
C ALA A 187 -0.50 -14.29 -5.77
N PHE A 188 0.03 -13.12 -6.13
CA PHE A 188 1.42 -12.93 -6.55
C PHE A 188 2.04 -11.70 -5.87
N PRO A 189 2.30 -11.76 -4.56
CA PRO A 189 2.96 -10.65 -3.85
C PRO A 189 4.25 -10.23 -4.57
N ALA A 190 4.44 -8.92 -4.72
CA ALA A 190 5.57 -8.37 -5.46
C ALA A 190 6.92 -8.86 -4.89
N PRO A 191 7.80 -9.41 -5.72
CA PRO A 191 9.13 -9.84 -5.31
C PRO A 191 10.02 -8.62 -5.02
N ASP A 192 11.14 -8.83 -4.35
CA ASP A 192 12.10 -7.74 -4.11
C ASP A 192 12.74 -7.23 -5.41
N ARG A 193 12.84 -8.10 -6.41
CA ARG A 193 13.39 -7.80 -7.75
C ARG A 193 12.68 -8.64 -8.80
N TYR A 194 12.56 -8.06 -10.01
CA TYR A 194 12.09 -8.75 -11.20
C TYR A 194 12.77 -8.21 -12.45
N ILE A 195 12.70 -8.95 -13.55
CA ILE A 195 13.16 -8.51 -14.86
C ILE A 195 11.94 -8.00 -15.64
N ASN A 196 12.00 -6.76 -16.14
CA ASN A 196 10.94 -6.19 -16.97
C ASN A 196 11.11 -6.54 -18.45
N ARG A 197 10.15 -6.11 -19.28
CA ARG A 197 10.16 -6.36 -20.73
C ARG A 197 11.42 -5.84 -21.45
N ASP A 198 12.06 -4.79 -20.93
CA ASP A 198 13.32 -4.26 -21.48
C ASP A 198 14.57 -5.02 -21.00
N SER A 199 14.40 -6.19 -20.41
CA SER A 199 15.47 -7.01 -19.80
C SER A 199 16.25 -6.28 -18.69
N LYS A 200 15.62 -5.29 -18.01
CA LYS A 200 16.22 -4.55 -16.90
C LYS A 200 15.82 -5.16 -15.58
N VAL A 201 16.79 -5.28 -14.67
CA VAL A 201 16.50 -5.68 -13.28
C VAL A 201 15.84 -4.52 -12.54
N MET A 202 14.58 -4.68 -12.17
CA MET A 202 13.81 -3.74 -11.38
C MET A 202 13.86 -4.13 -9.92
N THR A 203 13.95 -3.15 -9.02
CA THR A 203 13.89 -3.37 -7.57
C THR A 203 12.59 -2.79 -7.05
N VAL A 204 11.83 -3.58 -6.28
CA VAL A 204 10.54 -3.16 -5.71
C VAL A 204 10.78 -2.65 -4.30
N LYS A 205 10.74 -1.33 -4.11
CA LYS A 205 10.99 -0.67 -2.81
C LYS A 205 9.75 0.01 -2.21
N GLY A 206 8.67 0.11 -2.95
CA GLY A 206 7.50 0.83 -2.49
C GLY A 206 6.27 0.67 -3.40
N PRO A 207 5.17 1.35 -3.09
CA PRO A 207 3.92 1.21 -3.84
C PRO A 207 4.04 1.49 -5.35
N GLY A 208 4.84 2.49 -5.75
CA GLY A 208 5.03 2.82 -7.17
C GLY A 208 5.70 1.72 -7.98
N GLU A 209 6.71 1.06 -7.42
CA GLU A 209 7.35 -0.10 -8.06
C GLU A 209 6.45 -1.32 -8.02
N THR A 210 5.65 -1.49 -6.96
CA THR A 210 4.65 -2.56 -6.89
C THR A 210 3.56 -2.37 -7.95
N MET A 211 3.11 -1.14 -8.21
CA MET A 211 2.19 -0.84 -9.31
C MET A 211 2.77 -1.24 -10.67
N LYS A 212 4.06 -0.98 -10.92
CA LYS A 212 4.73 -1.38 -12.16
C LYS A 212 4.83 -2.91 -12.29
N TRP A 213 5.12 -3.60 -11.18
CA TRP A 213 5.12 -5.06 -11.14
C TRP A 213 3.77 -5.64 -11.54
N LEU A 214 2.68 -5.08 -11.02
CA LEU A 214 1.31 -5.53 -11.22
C LEU A 214 0.66 -5.00 -12.50
N SER A 215 1.32 -4.18 -13.32
CA SER A 215 0.73 -3.69 -14.57
C SER A 215 0.40 -4.84 -15.52
N LEU A 216 -0.67 -4.69 -16.30
CA LEU A 216 -1.10 -5.67 -17.31
C LEU A 216 0.06 -6.07 -18.22
N ASP A 217 0.79 -5.08 -18.76
CA ASP A 217 1.94 -5.31 -19.65
C ASP A 217 3.06 -6.12 -18.99
N ASN A 218 3.42 -5.80 -17.73
CA ASN A 218 4.46 -6.55 -17.04
C ASN A 218 4.01 -7.97 -16.69
N LEU A 219 2.77 -8.14 -16.20
CA LEU A 219 2.25 -9.48 -15.92
C LEU A 219 2.13 -10.33 -17.19
N ALA A 220 1.64 -9.74 -18.29
CA ALA A 220 1.60 -10.41 -19.58
C ALA A 220 3.01 -10.87 -20.01
N PHE A 221 4.01 -10.01 -19.88
CA PHE A 221 5.41 -10.36 -20.13
C PHE A 221 5.89 -11.51 -19.24
N GLN A 222 5.62 -11.44 -17.92
CA GLN A 222 6.06 -12.49 -16.98
C GLN A 222 5.44 -13.84 -17.29
N PHE A 223 4.16 -13.88 -17.70
CA PHE A 223 3.44 -15.12 -18.01
C PHE A 223 3.60 -15.55 -19.49
N ASP A 224 4.39 -14.81 -20.29
CA ASP A 224 4.62 -15.07 -21.70
C ASP A 224 3.29 -15.26 -22.47
N VAL A 225 2.37 -14.32 -22.24
CA VAL A 225 1.14 -14.20 -23.00
C VAL A 225 1.22 -12.97 -23.92
N THR A 226 0.27 -12.82 -24.81
CA THR A 226 0.25 -11.69 -25.73
C THR A 226 0.29 -10.38 -24.95
N GLY A 227 1.34 -9.60 -25.17
CA GLY A 227 1.55 -8.32 -24.48
C GLY A 227 0.93 -7.15 -25.23
N LYS A 228 0.96 -5.99 -24.62
CA LYS A 228 0.58 -4.72 -25.27
C LYS A 228 1.42 -4.47 -26.51
N ILE A 229 0.82 -3.96 -27.58
CA ILE A 229 1.48 -3.46 -28.77
C ILE A 229 1.43 -1.93 -28.77
N GLY A 230 2.49 -1.28 -29.27
CA GLY A 230 2.58 0.18 -29.31
C GLY A 230 2.94 0.83 -27.97
N ASP A 231 3.06 2.14 -27.99
CA ASP A 231 3.31 2.99 -26.82
C ASP A 231 2.29 4.14 -26.77
N LEU A 232 1.22 3.96 -26.00
CA LEU A 232 0.15 4.94 -25.84
C LEU A 232 0.67 6.33 -25.41
N LYS A 233 1.74 6.39 -24.60
CA LYS A 233 2.34 7.67 -24.20
C LYS A 233 3.08 8.35 -25.33
N ALA A 234 3.73 7.57 -26.18
CA ALA A 234 4.36 8.10 -27.39
C ALA A 234 3.31 8.64 -28.37
N MET A 235 2.23 7.88 -28.62
CA MET A 235 1.09 8.34 -29.42
C MET A 235 0.47 9.62 -28.84
N ALA A 236 0.20 9.67 -27.54
CA ALA A 236 -0.33 10.87 -26.90
C ALA A 236 0.60 12.09 -27.02
N LYS A 237 1.90 11.88 -26.94
CA LYS A 237 2.89 12.94 -27.11
C LYS A 237 2.93 13.45 -28.56
N GLU A 238 2.82 12.56 -29.53
CA GLU A 238 2.79 12.89 -30.97
C GLU A 238 1.56 13.73 -31.33
N HIS A 239 0.39 13.35 -30.79
CA HIS A 239 -0.88 14.02 -31.06
C HIS A 239 -1.22 15.18 -30.12
N GLY A 240 -0.35 15.49 -29.14
CA GLY A 240 -0.56 16.60 -28.21
C GLY A 240 -1.50 16.30 -27.04
N GLY A 241 -1.81 15.03 -26.79
CA GLY A 241 -2.62 14.57 -25.65
C GLY A 241 -3.39 13.30 -25.95
N PHE A 242 -3.80 12.57 -24.93
CA PHE A 242 -4.59 11.34 -25.07
C PHE A 242 -5.91 11.56 -25.81
N CYS A 243 -6.58 12.69 -25.54
CA CYS A 243 -7.84 13.06 -26.20
C CYS A 243 -7.70 13.34 -27.71
N HIS A 244 -6.51 13.56 -28.22
CA HIS A 244 -6.25 13.91 -29.60
C HIS A 244 -5.74 12.74 -30.46
N ILE A 245 -5.50 11.58 -29.86
CA ILE A 245 -5.12 10.39 -30.62
C ILE A 245 -6.32 9.98 -31.50
N PRO A 246 -6.17 9.86 -32.85
CA PRO A 246 -7.24 9.40 -33.72
C PRO A 246 -7.72 7.98 -33.34
N LEU A 247 -9.04 7.74 -33.40
CA LEU A 247 -9.63 6.42 -33.20
C LEU A 247 -9.52 5.56 -34.48
N GLU A 248 -8.29 5.29 -34.89
CA GLU A 248 -7.98 4.54 -36.14
C GLU A 248 -6.60 3.85 -36.05
N GLY A 249 -6.34 2.92 -36.93
CA GLY A 249 -5.04 2.28 -37.13
C GLY A 249 -4.45 1.66 -35.86
N GLU A 250 -3.21 2.02 -35.56
CA GLU A 250 -2.43 1.46 -34.44
C GLU A 250 -3.14 1.62 -33.07
N PHE A 251 -3.90 2.70 -32.88
CA PHE A 251 -4.62 2.92 -31.62
C PHE A 251 -5.76 1.90 -31.41
N LEU A 252 -6.52 1.56 -32.45
CA LEU A 252 -7.55 0.53 -32.37
C LEU A 252 -6.94 -0.87 -32.18
N GLU A 253 -5.83 -1.16 -32.86
CA GLU A 253 -5.09 -2.40 -32.67
C GLU A 253 -4.58 -2.53 -31.22
N TYR A 254 -4.06 -1.43 -30.65
CA TYR A 254 -3.66 -1.35 -29.26
C TYR A 254 -4.83 -1.68 -28.32
N ALA A 255 -5.99 -1.03 -28.53
CA ALA A 255 -7.17 -1.25 -27.68
C ALA A 255 -7.69 -2.70 -27.74
N VAL A 256 -7.74 -3.30 -28.93
CA VAL A 256 -8.08 -4.72 -29.09
C VAL A 256 -7.11 -5.61 -28.34
N GLN A 257 -5.82 -5.30 -28.43
CA GLN A 257 -4.77 -6.12 -27.85
C GLN A 257 -4.82 -6.13 -26.31
N ASP A 258 -5.26 -5.04 -25.66
CA ASP A 258 -5.40 -4.97 -24.21
C ASP A 258 -6.44 -5.98 -23.70
N VAL A 259 -7.57 -6.16 -24.39
CA VAL A 259 -8.57 -7.16 -24.03
C VAL A 259 -8.09 -8.59 -24.32
N VAL A 260 -7.38 -8.83 -25.42
CA VAL A 260 -6.78 -10.14 -25.72
C VAL A 260 -5.76 -10.52 -24.62
N ALA A 261 -4.88 -9.60 -24.26
CA ALA A 261 -3.91 -9.80 -23.19
C ALA A 261 -4.61 -10.09 -21.84
N LEU A 262 -5.70 -9.38 -21.55
CA LEU A 262 -6.52 -9.58 -20.36
C LEU A 262 -7.14 -10.98 -20.30
N GLN A 263 -7.73 -11.48 -21.43
CA GLN A 263 -8.30 -12.83 -21.52
C GLN A 263 -7.24 -13.89 -21.25
N GLU A 264 -6.08 -13.78 -21.88
CA GLU A 264 -4.97 -14.74 -21.74
C GLU A 264 -4.38 -14.70 -20.33
N LEU A 265 -4.09 -13.50 -19.82
CA LEU A 265 -3.54 -13.34 -18.48
C LEU A 265 -4.48 -13.86 -17.41
N THR A 266 -5.78 -13.60 -17.52
CA THR A 266 -6.78 -14.12 -16.56
C THR A 266 -6.72 -15.64 -16.47
N HIS A 267 -6.69 -16.32 -17.63
CA HIS A 267 -6.52 -17.78 -17.67
C HIS A 267 -5.26 -18.23 -16.95
N GLU A 268 -4.12 -17.61 -17.21
CA GLU A 268 -2.84 -17.98 -16.61
C GLU A 268 -2.85 -17.79 -15.09
N LEU A 269 -3.36 -16.65 -14.62
CA LEU A 269 -3.44 -16.32 -13.20
C LEU A 269 -4.29 -17.35 -12.42
N ILE A 270 -5.52 -17.61 -12.88
CA ILE A 270 -6.43 -18.54 -12.19
C ILE A 270 -6.06 -20.02 -12.40
N SER A 271 -5.27 -20.32 -13.43
CA SER A 271 -4.73 -21.67 -13.63
C SER A 271 -3.57 -21.98 -12.68
N TYR A 272 -2.78 -20.99 -12.32
CA TYR A 272 -1.70 -21.13 -11.35
C TYR A 272 -2.22 -21.21 -9.92
N LYS A 273 -3.09 -20.30 -9.52
CA LYS A 273 -3.71 -20.24 -8.19
C LYS A 273 -5.23 -20.26 -8.33
N ALA A 274 -5.90 -21.15 -7.64
CA ALA A 274 -7.36 -21.12 -7.57
C ALA A 274 -7.85 -19.88 -6.82
N ILE A 275 -9.00 -19.35 -7.22
CA ILE A 275 -9.65 -18.23 -6.54
C ILE A 275 -10.17 -18.72 -5.18
N GLU A 276 -9.82 -18.01 -4.13
CA GLU A 276 -10.17 -18.30 -2.73
C GLU A 276 -11.14 -17.25 -2.17
N PRO A 277 -11.82 -17.50 -1.05
CA PRO A 277 -12.72 -16.53 -0.42
C PRO A 277 -12.03 -15.20 -0.09
N TYR A 278 -10.73 -15.23 0.24
CA TYR A 278 -9.94 -14.03 0.52
C TYR A 278 -9.81 -13.14 -0.73
N ASP A 279 -9.69 -13.72 -1.92
CA ASP A 279 -9.58 -12.95 -3.15
C ASP A 279 -10.86 -12.13 -3.41
N TRP A 280 -12.05 -12.73 -3.18
CA TRP A 280 -13.34 -12.03 -3.28
C TRP A 280 -13.51 -10.93 -2.22
N ARG A 281 -12.97 -11.15 -1.04
CA ARG A 281 -12.93 -10.15 0.01
C ARG A 281 -12.14 -8.91 -0.41
N GLU A 282 -10.98 -9.12 -1.04
CA GLU A 282 -10.14 -8.03 -1.55
C GLU A 282 -10.79 -7.29 -2.75
N GLN A 283 -11.56 -7.97 -3.59
CA GLN A 283 -12.37 -7.32 -4.63
C GLN A 283 -13.35 -6.31 -4.02
N LYS A 284 -14.09 -6.71 -2.99
CA LYS A 284 -15.02 -5.82 -2.28
C LYS A 284 -14.29 -4.64 -1.62
N PHE A 285 -13.15 -4.91 -1.01
CA PHE A 285 -12.35 -3.86 -0.39
C PHE A 285 -11.81 -2.86 -1.43
N ALA A 286 -11.35 -3.33 -2.59
CA ALA A 286 -10.92 -2.47 -3.68
C ALA A 286 -12.06 -1.55 -4.17
N ALA A 287 -13.28 -2.07 -4.30
CA ALA A 287 -14.45 -1.27 -4.66
C ALA A 287 -14.76 -0.20 -3.60
N ILE A 288 -14.62 -0.52 -2.31
CA ILE A 288 -14.79 0.46 -1.22
C ILE A 288 -13.70 1.54 -1.31
N CYS A 289 -12.44 1.17 -1.53
CA CYS A 289 -11.35 2.14 -1.73
C CYS A 289 -11.64 3.07 -2.92
N ALA A 290 -12.12 2.52 -4.04
CA ALA A 290 -12.53 3.30 -5.20
C ALA A 290 -13.71 4.23 -4.87
N GLN A 291 -14.68 3.78 -4.06
CA GLN A 291 -15.80 4.62 -3.62
C GLN A 291 -15.33 5.78 -2.73
N ILE A 292 -14.37 5.55 -1.82
CA ILE A 292 -13.77 6.62 -1.01
C ILE A 292 -13.13 7.69 -1.93
N SER A 293 -12.40 7.26 -2.96
CA SER A 293 -11.84 8.18 -3.96
C SER A 293 -12.95 8.96 -4.69
N ARG A 294 -14.04 8.30 -5.07
CA ARG A 294 -15.21 8.95 -5.73
C ARG A 294 -15.94 9.92 -4.82
N ASN A 295 -16.13 9.60 -3.54
CA ASN A 295 -16.76 10.51 -2.56
C ASN A 295 -15.98 11.82 -2.47
N GLY A 296 -14.65 11.74 -2.57
CA GLY A 296 -13.75 12.86 -2.39
C GLY A 296 -13.81 13.44 -0.97
N PHE A 297 -12.94 14.37 -0.68
CA PHE A 297 -12.90 15.08 0.60
C PHE A 297 -12.82 16.58 0.33
N LYS A 298 -13.85 17.34 0.71
CA LYS A 298 -13.94 18.77 0.45
C LYS A 298 -12.84 19.54 1.18
N VAL A 299 -12.24 20.49 0.47
CA VAL A 299 -11.16 21.31 0.99
C VAL A 299 -11.65 22.75 1.20
N ASP A 300 -11.42 23.30 2.38
CA ASP A 300 -11.56 24.74 2.64
C ASP A 300 -10.40 25.48 1.98
N ILE A 301 -10.62 25.85 0.72
CA ILE A 301 -9.63 26.53 -0.14
C ILE A 301 -9.20 27.86 0.48
N ALA A 302 -10.12 28.60 1.09
CA ALA A 302 -9.82 29.90 1.68
C ALA A 302 -8.87 29.76 2.87
N LYS A 303 -9.15 28.82 3.78
CA LYS A 303 -8.33 28.52 4.95
C LYS A 303 -6.94 27.98 4.56
N ALA A 304 -6.90 27.04 3.60
CA ALA A 304 -5.63 26.48 3.10
C ALA A 304 -4.78 27.57 2.40
N THR A 305 -5.41 28.44 1.61
CA THR A 305 -4.74 29.57 0.94
C THR A 305 -4.16 30.54 1.96
N ALA A 306 -4.95 30.99 2.94
CA ALA A 306 -4.49 31.89 3.98
C ALA A 306 -3.28 31.33 4.74
N ARG A 307 -3.31 30.04 5.07
CA ARG A 307 -2.19 29.37 5.76
C ARG A 307 -0.95 29.24 4.88
N ARG A 308 -1.12 28.88 3.62
CA ARG A 308 -0.01 28.85 2.64
C ARG A 308 0.69 30.21 2.55
N ASP A 309 -0.09 31.28 2.45
CA ASP A 309 0.43 32.64 2.29
C ASP A 309 1.12 33.14 3.57
N GLU A 310 0.55 32.85 4.74
CA GLU A 310 1.19 33.08 6.04
C GLU A 310 2.56 32.38 6.13
N LEU A 311 2.61 31.09 5.80
CA LEU A 311 3.86 30.34 5.82
C LEU A 311 4.87 30.83 4.79
N ALA A 312 4.43 31.28 3.61
CA ALA A 312 5.29 31.87 2.59
C ALA A 312 5.88 33.19 3.06
N GLN A 313 5.08 34.06 3.68
CA GLN A 313 5.55 35.32 4.26
C GLN A 313 6.55 35.10 5.39
N ARG A 314 6.27 34.14 6.30
CA ARG A 314 7.17 33.80 7.39
C ARG A 314 8.51 33.26 6.86
N LYS A 315 8.48 32.40 5.83
CA LYS A 315 9.69 31.91 5.15
C LYS A 315 10.49 33.07 4.52
N GLN A 316 9.83 34.02 3.91
CA GLN A 316 10.51 35.19 3.32
C GLN A 316 11.20 36.05 4.40
N VAL A 317 10.51 36.39 5.48
CA VAL A 317 11.09 37.14 6.61
C VAL A 317 12.34 36.43 7.16
N LEU A 318 12.26 35.12 7.31
CA LEU A 318 13.36 34.31 7.80
C LEU A 318 14.54 34.27 6.82
N MET A 319 14.27 34.14 5.52
CA MET A 319 15.31 34.20 4.49
C MET A 319 15.99 35.56 4.47
N ASP A 320 15.24 36.68 4.57
CA ASP A 320 15.77 38.02 4.61
C ASP A 320 16.66 38.23 5.84
N GLN A 321 16.31 37.69 6.99
CA GLN A 321 17.13 37.65 8.19
C GLN A 321 18.43 36.86 7.97
N LEU A 322 18.36 35.63 7.43
CA LEU A 322 19.53 34.81 7.17
C LEU A 322 20.49 35.44 6.16
N VAL A 323 19.96 36.09 5.13
CA VAL A 323 20.76 36.84 4.15
C VAL A 323 21.48 37.99 4.82
N ARG A 324 20.75 38.80 5.61
CA ARG A 324 21.29 39.99 6.27
C ARG A 324 22.34 39.62 7.33
N ASP A 325 22.03 38.64 8.18
CA ASP A 325 22.81 38.37 9.40
C ASP A 325 23.95 37.34 9.13
N TYR A 326 23.78 36.48 8.14
CA TYR A 326 24.69 35.36 7.85
C TYR A 326 25.14 35.24 6.38
N ASN A 327 24.82 36.25 5.55
CA ASN A 327 25.13 36.23 4.12
C ASN A 327 24.70 34.90 3.43
N PHE A 328 23.50 34.41 3.79
CA PHE A 328 22.98 33.14 3.34
C PHE A 328 22.73 33.15 1.82
N PRO A 329 23.02 32.04 1.07
CA PRO A 329 22.81 32.01 -0.38
C PRO A 329 21.33 32.04 -0.74
N THR A 330 20.98 32.76 -1.81
CA THR A 330 19.60 32.94 -2.30
C THR A 330 19.33 32.20 -3.61
N ALA A 331 20.33 31.61 -4.25
CA ALA A 331 20.19 31.00 -5.57
C ALA A 331 19.36 29.70 -5.52
N GLY A 332 18.36 29.58 -6.40
CA GLY A 332 17.51 28.41 -6.57
C GLY A 332 16.23 28.41 -5.72
N LYS A 333 15.31 27.48 -6.02
CA LYS A 333 14.00 27.37 -5.32
C LYS A 333 14.14 26.95 -3.84
N MET A 334 15.22 26.25 -3.50
CA MET A 334 15.49 25.75 -2.14
C MET A 334 16.98 25.97 -1.82
N PRO A 335 17.41 27.22 -1.55
CA PRO A 335 18.82 27.54 -1.34
C PRO A 335 19.49 26.69 -0.28
N TRP A 336 18.78 26.37 0.80
CA TRP A 336 19.25 25.52 1.91
C TRP A 336 19.54 24.06 1.54
N ARG A 337 19.04 23.57 0.40
CA ARG A 337 19.35 22.21 -0.10
C ARG A 337 20.60 22.16 -0.98
N SER A 338 21.08 23.29 -1.46
CA SER A 338 22.31 23.38 -2.25
C SER A 338 23.53 23.03 -1.38
N SER A 339 24.65 22.67 -2.03
CA SER A 339 25.91 22.45 -1.30
C SER A 339 26.37 23.71 -0.56
N VAL A 340 26.21 24.87 -1.18
CA VAL A 340 26.54 26.18 -0.59
C VAL A 340 25.65 26.50 0.60
N GLY A 341 24.32 26.27 0.46
CA GLY A 341 23.38 26.49 1.57
C GLY A 341 23.61 25.56 2.75
N LYS A 342 23.90 24.29 2.50
CA LYS A 342 24.28 23.34 3.58
C LYS A 342 25.55 23.79 4.29
N ALA A 343 26.57 24.24 3.55
CA ALA A 343 27.81 24.76 4.13
C ALA A 343 27.55 26.01 4.98
N ALA A 344 26.67 26.90 4.52
CA ALA A 344 26.26 28.09 5.30
C ALA A 344 25.55 27.71 6.60
N ILE A 345 24.67 26.70 6.60
CA ILE A 345 24.02 26.19 7.82
C ILE A 345 25.06 25.62 8.79
N PHE A 346 26.01 24.81 8.31
CA PHE A 346 27.08 24.30 9.16
C PHE A 346 27.96 25.41 9.74
N GLN A 347 28.21 26.50 8.98
CA GLN A 347 28.95 27.64 9.45
C GLN A 347 28.16 28.39 10.55
N ILE A 348 26.87 28.65 10.35
CA ILE A 348 26.00 29.24 11.36
C ILE A 348 26.02 28.44 12.67
N LEU A 349 25.90 27.13 12.59
CA LEU A 349 25.96 26.25 13.75
C LEU A 349 27.33 26.31 14.45
N ALA A 350 28.41 26.29 13.66
CA ALA A 350 29.79 26.32 14.18
C ALA A 350 30.11 27.66 14.87
N ASP A 351 29.69 28.78 14.27
CA ASP A 351 29.86 30.13 14.84
C ASP A 351 29.16 30.28 16.20
N ASN A 352 28.18 29.44 16.46
CA ASN A 352 27.43 29.40 17.72
C ASN A 352 27.81 28.18 18.60
N GLY A 353 29.01 27.60 18.37
CA GLY A 353 29.58 26.54 19.22
C GLY A 353 28.99 25.14 18.99
N ILE A 354 28.10 24.96 18.02
CA ILE A 354 27.50 23.66 17.67
C ILE A 354 28.38 23.00 16.60
N THR A 355 29.27 22.13 17.02
CA THR A 355 30.20 21.40 16.16
C THR A 355 30.16 19.90 16.43
N PRO A 356 30.66 19.04 15.54
CA PRO A 356 30.71 17.60 15.80
C PRO A 356 31.56 17.24 17.05
N GLN A 357 32.51 18.10 17.45
CA GLN A 357 33.29 17.93 18.65
C GLN A 357 32.53 18.25 19.92
N SER A 358 31.72 19.33 19.90
CA SER A 358 30.87 19.69 21.04
C SER A 358 29.62 18.85 21.13
N HIS A 359 29.19 18.22 20.03
CA HIS A 359 28.00 17.38 19.93
C HIS A 359 28.33 16.04 19.28
N PRO A 360 29.03 15.13 19.98
CA PRO A 360 29.46 13.83 19.43
C PRO A 360 28.26 12.94 19.06
N ASP A 361 27.07 13.21 19.62
CA ASP A 361 25.82 12.49 19.35
C ASP A 361 25.05 13.04 18.13
N TRP A 362 25.67 13.93 17.32
CA TRP A 362 25.03 14.48 16.13
C TRP A 362 24.59 13.36 15.18
N THR A 363 23.32 13.31 14.88
CA THR A 363 22.71 12.27 14.04
C THR A 363 23.34 12.22 12.66
N LEU A 364 23.71 11.04 12.19
CA LEU A 364 24.21 10.82 10.84
C LEU A 364 23.10 10.39 9.89
N THR A 365 23.23 10.79 8.62
CA THR A 365 22.38 10.29 7.52
C THR A 365 22.74 8.84 7.20
N ALA A 366 21.91 8.15 6.41
CA ALA A 366 22.18 6.80 5.93
C ALA A 366 23.52 6.68 5.13
N THR A 367 24.04 7.81 4.61
CA THR A 367 25.32 7.89 3.88
C THR A 367 26.51 8.32 4.77
N GLY A 368 26.31 8.41 6.10
CA GLY A 368 27.36 8.76 7.06
C GLY A 368 27.66 10.25 7.18
N ASN A 369 26.90 11.14 6.52
CA ASN A 369 27.07 12.58 6.67
C ASN A 369 26.28 13.09 7.88
N LEU A 370 26.70 14.23 8.47
CA LEU A 370 25.95 14.91 9.52
C LEU A 370 24.54 15.30 9.02
N SER A 371 23.52 14.96 9.81
CA SER A 371 22.14 15.25 9.45
C SER A 371 21.80 16.72 9.70
N LEU A 372 21.25 17.39 8.68
CA LEU A 372 20.59 18.69 8.79
C LEU A 372 19.06 18.57 8.80
N GLY A 373 18.52 17.38 9.12
CA GLY A 373 17.09 17.19 9.31
C GLY A 373 16.54 18.05 10.45
N GLY A 374 15.31 18.55 10.33
CA GLY A 374 14.72 19.46 11.30
C GLY A 374 14.80 18.97 12.75
N ASP A 375 14.50 17.70 13.00
CA ASP A 375 14.56 17.12 14.35
C ASP A 375 16.00 17.06 14.89
N ALA A 376 16.98 16.76 14.01
CA ALA A 376 18.38 16.74 14.40
C ALA A 376 18.88 18.13 14.78
N LEU A 377 18.50 19.14 14.00
CA LEU A 377 18.86 20.53 14.26
C LEU A 377 18.26 21.05 15.57
N LYS A 378 16.99 20.82 15.80
CA LYS A 378 16.28 21.21 17.02
C LYS A 378 16.93 20.62 18.27
N GLU A 379 17.34 19.35 18.22
CA GLU A 379 18.02 18.71 19.33
C GLU A 379 19.40 19.33 19.63
N LEU A 380 20.15 19.70 18.57
CA LEU A 380 21.47 20.31 18.71
C LEU A 380 21.43 21.72 19.34
N ALA A 381 20.41 22.50 19.02
CA ALA A 381 20.29 23.88 19.45
C ALA A 381 19.55 24.06 20.78
N LYS A 382 18.95 22.99 21.30
CA LYS A 382 18.11 23.04 22.49
C LYS A 382 18.85 23.62 23.70
N GLY A 383 18.28 24.69 24.26
CA GLY A 383 18.86 25.40 25.40
C GLY A 383 20.07 26.28 25.06
N THR A 384 20.33 26.54 23.79
CA THR A 384 21.36 27.49 23.31
C THR A 384 20.73 28.82 22.89
N ASP A 385 21.54 29.85 22.77
CA ASP A 385 21.11 31.18 22.33
C ASP A 385 20.60 31.22 20.87
N VAL A 386 20.81 30.15 20.13
CA VAL A 386 20.36 29.99 18.73
C VAL A 386 19.20 29.02 18.55
N GLU A 387 18.56 28.59 19.64
CA GLU A 387 17.42 27.66 19.58
C GLU A 387 16.33 28.21 18.64
N ASP A 388 15.92 29.46 18.78
CA ASP A 388 14.91 30.11 17.93
C ASP A 388 15.34 30.20 16.46
N LEU A 389 16.61 30.48 16.20
CA LEU A 389 17.15 30.55 14.85
C LEU A 389 17.16 29.17 14.19
N VAL A 390 17.59 28.15 14.93
CA VAL A 390 17.68 26.78 14.43
C VAL A 390 16.30 26.15 14.27
N ASP A 391 15.36 26.45 15.17
CA ASP A 391 13.94 26.08 15.01
C ASP A 391 13.36 26.70 13.73
N SER A 392 13.69 27.96 13.48
CA SER A 392 13.30 28.66 12.28
C SER A 392 13.94 28.05 11.01
N LEU A 393 15.25 27.71 11.06
CA LEU A 393 15.92 26.99 9.98
C LEU A 393 15.32 25.61 9.73
N ALA A 394 15.01 24.88 10.78
CA ALA A 394 14.36 23.56 10.68
C ALA A 394 12.97 23.66 10.04
N GLU A 395 12.21 24.71 10.37
CA GLU A 395 10.93 25.02 9.74
C GLU A 395 11.09 25.44 8.27
N LEU A 396 12.07 26.30 7.95
CA LEU A 396 12.38 26.69 6.57
C LEU A 396 12.77 25.50 5.70
N MET A 397 13.62 24.61 6.24
CA MET A 397 14.06 23.39 5.54
C MET A 397 12.99 22.31 5.53
N GLY A 398 11.99 22.44 6.35
CA GLY A 398 10.86 21.55 6.46
C GLY A 398 10.13 21.38 5.13
N GLN A 399 9.26 20.40 5.12
CA GLN A 399 8.63 19.87 3.93
C GLN A 399 7.77 20.91 3.18
N ARG A 400 7.35 20.54 1.95
CA ARG A 400 6.26 21.13 1.20
C ARG A 400 5.14 21.49 2.17
N SER A 401 4.68 22.72 2.13
CA SER A 401 3.50 23.15 2.91
C SER A 401 2.35 22.17 2.66
N LEU A 402 1.82 21.55 3.70
CA LEU A 402 0.65 20.69 3.59
C LEU A 402 -0.55 21.47 3.07
N ALA A 403 -0.63 22.76 3.36
CA ALA A 403 -1.63 23.65 2.78
C ALA A 403 -1.51 23.72 1.25
N GLN A 404 -0.29 23.86 0.71
CA GLN A 404 -0.09 23.81 -0.75
C GLN A 404 -0.43 22.43 -1.32
N LEU A 405 -0.10 21.35 -0.61
CA LEU A 405 -0.44 20.00 -1.05
C LEU A 405 -1.96 19.77 -1.10
N ALA A 406 -2.70 20.32 -0.11
CA ALA A 406 -4.16 20.27 -0.13
C ALA A 406 -4.71 21.02 -1.35
N LEU A 407 -4.23 22.25 -1.59
CA LEU A 407 -4.65 23.09 -2.72
C LEU A 407 -4.34 22.43 -4.08
N ASP A 408 -3.15 21.84 -4.23
CA ASP A 408 -2.73 21.15 -5.45
C ASP A 408 -3.58 19.91 -5.76
N SER A 409 -4.29 19.37 -4.76
CA SER A 409 -5.12 18.16 -4.91
C SER A 409 -6.59 18.44 -5.22
N VAL A 410 -7.02 19.73 -5.14
CA VAL A 410 -8.41 20.10 -5.37
C VAL A 410 -8.76 19.98 -6.86
N GLN A 411 -9.87 19.32 -7.15
CA GLN A 411 -10.45 19.20 -8.48
C GLN A 411 -11.59 20.22 -8.69
N SER A 412 -12.20 20.22 -9.87
CA SER A 412 -13.22 21.21 -10.26
C SER A 412 -14.45 21.23 -9.33
N ASP A 413 -14.73 20.14 -8.62
CA ASP A 413 -15.83 20.05 -7.64
C ASP A 413 -15.48 20.56 -6.24
N GLY A 414 -14.28 21.13 -6.05
CA GLY A 414 -13.81 21.64 -4.77
C GLY A 414 -13.32 20.57 -3.79
N LYS A 415 -13.18 19.31 -4.25
CA LYS A 415 -12.73 18.18 -3.44
C LYS A 415 -11.35 17.70 -3.86
N ALA A 416 -10.62 17.15 -2.91
CA ALA A 416 -9.53 16.23 -3.19
C ALA A 416 -10.10 14.82 -3.33
N HIS A 417 -9.58 14.02 -4.26
CA HIS A 417 -9.98 12.62 -4.45
C HIS A 417 -8.83 11.71 -4.05
N PRO A 418 -8.71 11.38 -2.75
CA PRO A 418 -7.59 10.60 -2.25
C PRO A 418 -7.61 9.18 -2.83
N GLU A 419 -6.48 8.75 -3.35
CA GLU A 419 -6.30 7.40 -3.88
C GLU A 419 -5.79 6.48 -2.77
N LEU A 420 -6.58 5.46 -2.43
CA LEU A 420 -6.22 4.46 -1.44
C LEU A 420 -5.51 3.29 -2.12
N SER A 421 -4.30 3.00 -1.63
CA SER A 421 -3.49 1.87 -2.10
C SER A 421 -3.26 0.89 -0.95
N PHE A 422 -3.47 -0.40 -1.19
CA PHE A 422 -3.24 -1.51 -0.25
C PHE A 422 -2.09 -2.43 -0.71
N LEU A 423 -1.12 -1.84 -1.41
CA LEU A 423 0.04 -2.52 -1.99
C LEU A 423 1.17 -2.78 -0.98
N GLN A 424 1.06 -2.31 0.26
CA GLN A 424 2.01 -2.63 1.30
C GLN A 424 2.02 -4.14 1.61
N ARG A 425 3.16 -4.69 2.00
CA ARG A 425 3.28 -6.14 2.33
C ARG A 425 2.27 -6.59 3.39
N SER A 426 2.04 -5.77 4.43
CA SER A 426 1.01 -6.02 5.45
C SER A 426 -0.41 -5.79 4.95
N GLY A 427 -0.60 -5.20 3.76
CA GLY A 427 -1.88 -4.79 3.23
C GLY A 427 -2.44 -3.50 3.81
N ARG A 428 -1.73 -2.84 4.76
CA ARG A 428 -2.17 -1.54 5.27
C ARG A 428 -2.35 -0.56 4.13
N THR A 429 -3.38 0.26 4.22
CA THR A 429 -3.66 1.30 3.25
C THR A 429 -2.63 2.42 3.34
N SER A 430 -2.24 2.93 2.21
CA SER A 430 -1.58 4.22 2.06
C SER A 430 -2.47 5.12 1.22
N VAL A 431 -2.47 6.41 1.51
CA VAL A 431 -3.30 7.39 0.80
C VAL A 431 -2.39 8.31 0.02
N GLN A 432 -2.74 8.56 -1.23
CA GLN A 432 -2.00 9.44 -2.15
C GLN A 432 -2.95 10.48 -2.74
N ARG A 433 -2.43 11.58 -3.23
CA ARG A 433 -3.15 12.64 -3.95
C ARG A 433 -4.39 13.22 -3.22
N PRO A 434 -4.27 13.77 -2.01
CA PRO A 434 -3.07 14.00 -1.21
C PRO A 434 -2.75 12.82 -0.27
N GLY A 435 -1.49 12.79 0.24
CA GLY A 435 -1.04 11.75 1.16
C GLY A 435 -1.53 11.95 2.59
N LEU A 436 -2.80 11.75 2.86
CA LEU A 436 -3.47 12.07 4.14
C LEU A 436 -2.96 11.28 5.35
N THR A 437 -2.30 10.14 5.15
CA THR A 437 -1.74 9.31 6.23
C THR A 437 -0.52 9.92 6.93
N VAL A 438 0.13 10.92 6.33
CA VAL A 438 1.30 11.60 6.92
C VAL A 438 0.93 12.87 7.70
N TRP A 439 -0.34 13.23 7.76
CA TRP A 439 -0.84 14.41 8.47
C TRP A 439 -1.12 14.03 9.92
N SER A 440 -0.03 13.95 10.70
CA SER A 440 -0.11 13.45 12.06
C SER A 440 -0.67 14.48 13.03
N SER A 441 -1.36 13.97 14.04
CA SER A 441 -1.80 14.73 15.22
C SER A 441 -0.75 14.76 16.33
N ASN A 442 0.55 14.63 16.02
CA ASN A 442 1.62 14.66 17.01
C ASN A 442 1.63 16.00 17.76
N GLY A 443 1.20 15.96 19.00
CA GLY A 443 1.12 17.13 19.89
C GLY A 443 -0.28 17.75 20.05
N GLY A 444 -1.33 17.11 19.51
CA GLY A 444 -2.71 17.48 19.83
C GLY A 444 -3.33 18.61 18.98
N LYS A 445 -2.65 19.10 17.94
CA LYS A 445 -3.24 20.09 17.01
C LYS A 445 -2.57 20.00 15.64
N SER A 446 -3.18 19.30 14.71
CA SER A 446 -2.81 19.38 13.31
C SER A 446 -3.73 20.36 12.61
N VAL A 447 -3.33 21.64 12.59
CA VAL A 447 -4.06 22.70 11.86
C VAL A 447 -4.34 22.26 10.41
N GLU A 448 -3.51 21.42 9.87
CA GLU A 448 -3.62 20.89 8.51
C GLU A 448 -4.83 19.99 8.29
N LYS A 449 -5.24 19.20 9.28
CA LYS A 449 -6.49 18.42 9.19
C LYS A 449 -7.71 19.32 9.07
N SER A 450 -7.65 20.54 9.61
CA SER A 450 -8.77 21.50 9.57
C SER A 450 -9.06 22.11 8.19
N TYR A 451 -8.24 21.81 7.17
CA TYR A 451 -8.56 22.17 5.78
C TYR A 451 -9.62 21.25 5.18
N PHE A 452 -9.83 20.06 5.75
CA PHE A 452 -10.82 19.11 5.30
C PHE A 452 -12.12 19.31 6.08
N VAL A 453 -13.18 19.53 5.32
CA VAL A 453 -14.51 19.90 5.82
C VAL A 453 -15.58 18.98 5.27
N PRO A 454 -16.79 18.92 5.85
CA PRO A 454 -17.93 18.18 5.30
C PRO A 454 -18.28 18.64 3.89
N ASP A 455 -18.94 17.78 3.12
CA ASP A 455 -19.34 18.09 1.73
C ASP A 455 -20.34 19.28 1.66
N SER A 456 -21.17 19.45 2.69
CA SER A 456 -22.12 20.55 2.81
C SER A 456 -22.26 21.05 4.25
N ASP A 457 -22.94 22.17 4.43
CA ASP A 457 -23.24 22.72 5.75
C ASP A 457 -24.24 21.84 6.53
N ASP A 458 -24.94 20.93 5.86
CA ASP A 458 -25.88 19.99 6.47
C ASP A 458 -25.24 18.68 6.92
N GLU A 459 -23.91 18.56 6.81
CA GLU A 459 -23.15 17.41 7.24
C GLU A 459 -22.15 17.76 8.34
N LEU A 460 -21.69 16.73 9.07
CA LEU A 460 -20.59 16.83 10.03
C LEU A 460 -19.60 15.68 9.83
N LEU A 461 -18.33 15.95 10.09
CA LEU A 461 -17.29 14.94 10.11
C LEU A 461 -17.28 14.23 11.46
N VAL A 462 -17.03 12.92 11.42
CA VAL A 462 -16.82 12.06 12.59
C VAL A 462 -15.64 11.16 12.30
N GLU A 463 -14.58 11.23 13.12
CA GLU A 463 -13.49 10.26 13.08
C GLU A 463 -13.79 9.13 14.09
N MET A 464 -13.71 7.88 13.68
CA MET A 464 -13.90 6.71 14.51
C MET A 464 -12.63 5.87 14.51
N ASP A 465 -12.11 5.53 15.69
CA ASP A 465 -10.81 4.88 15.84
C ASP A 465 -10.90 3.63 16.72
N TYR A 466 -10.17 2.58 16.33
CA TYR A 466 -10.06 1.38 17.16
C TYR A 466 -9.14 1.61 18.37
N SER A 467 -9.64 1.32 19.56
CA SER A 467 -8.84 1.44 20.77
C SER A 467 -7.73 0.40 20.82
N ASN A 468 -6.47 0.81 20.56
CA ASN A 468 -5.28 -0.02 20.64
C ASN A 468 -5.33 -1.29 19.76
N ALA A 469 -5.77 -1.18 18.51
CA ALA A 469 -5.99 -2.32 17.61
C ALA A 469 -4.75 -3.23 17.44
N ASP A 470 -3.57 -2.64 17.22
CA ASP A 470 -2.32 -3.39 17.07
C ASP A 470 -1.97 -4.22 18.33
N GLY A 471 -2.18 -3.64 19.51
CA GLY A 471 -1.97 -4.35 20.77
C GLY A 471 -2.95 -5.50 20.97
N ARG A 472 -4.21 -5.31 20.56
CA ARG A 472 -5.26 -6.33 20.64
C ARG A 472 -4.99 -7.51 19.71
N ILE A 473 -4.51 -7.28 18.51
CA ILE A 473 -4.08 -8.35 17.58
C ILE A 473 -2.92 -9.17 18.20
N VAL A 474 -1.90 -8.49 18.76
CA VAL A 474 -0.79 -9.18 19.44
C VAL A 474 -1.29 -9.97 20.65
N ALA A 475 -2.21 -9.40 21.44
CA ALA A 475 -2.85 -10.07 22.58
C ALA A 475 -3.61 -11.32 22.13
N ALA A 476 -4.42 -11.22 21.08
CA ALA A 476 -5.18 -12.33 20.54
C ALA A 476 -4.26 -13.48 20.07
N TYR A 477 -3.27 -13.18 19.23
CA TYR A 477 -2.33 -14.19 18.72
C TYR A 477 -1.43 -14.82 19.79
N SER A 478 -1.00 -14.04 20.77
CA SER A 478 -0.07 -14.54 21.81
C SER A 478 -0.75 -15.34 22.90
N GLY A 479 -2.03 -15.06 23.16
CA GLY A 479 -2.77 -15.62 24.28
C GLY A 479 -2.16 -15.28 25.66
N ASP A 480 -1.29 -14.26 25.74
CA ASP A 480 -0.60 -13.86 26.96
C ASP A 480 -1.57 -13.14 27.91
N LYS A 481 -1.93 -13.80 29.02
CA LYS A 481 -2.91 -13.27 29.97
C LYS A 481 -2.47 -11.95 30.60
N VAL A 482 -1.17 -11.81 30.91
CA VAL A 482 -0.64 -10.56 31.48
C VAL A 482 -0.63 -9.44 30.44
N PHE A 483 -0.39 -9.76 29.18
CA PHE A 483 -0.48 -8.77 28.12
C PHE A 483 -1.93 -8.36 27.83
N LEU A 484 -2.90 -9.27 28.04
CA LEU A 484 -4.33 -8.96 27.94
C LEU A 484 -4.78 -7.91 28.95
N GLU A 485 -4.22 -7.92 30.17
CA GLU A 485 -4.52 -6.91 31.19
C GLU A 485 -4.20 -5.49 30.73
N ARG A 486 -3.28 -5.31 29.76
CA ARG A 486 -2.99 -4.00 29.15
C ARG A 486 -4.14 -3.44 28.31
N MET A 487 -5.10 -4.26 27.96
CA MET A 487 -6.27 -3.87 27.16
C MET A 487 -7.43 -3.36 28.03
N GLU A 488 -7.31 -3.50 29.36
CA GLU A 488 -8.26 -2.96 30.31
C GLU A 488 -8.13 -1.43 30.39
N GLU A 489 -9.24 -0.74 30.57
CA GLU A 489 -9.31 0.73 30.52
C GLU A 489 -8.46 1.40 31.63
N ASP A 490 -8.37 0.77 32.78
CA ASP A 490 -7.65 1.32 33.94
C ASP A 490 -6.13 1.06 33.92
N PHE A 491 -5.62 0.32 32.93
CA PHE A 491 -4.20 -0.05 32.87
C PHE A 491 -3.37 0.92 32.03
N ASP A 492 -2.57 1.78 32.69
CA ASP A 492 -1.59 2.62 31.97
C ASP A 492 -0.33 1.85 31.58
N SER A 493 -0.44 1.19 30.42
CA SER A 493 0.67 0.41 29.85
C SER A 493 1.89 1.26 29.49
N HIS A 494 1.71 2.56 29.24
CA HIS A 494 2.80 3.47 28.88
C HIS A 494 3.54 3.98 30.11
N GLU A 495 2.86 4.16 31.24
CA GLU A 495 3.51 4.42 32.52
C GLU A 495 4.42 3.25 32.92
N MET A 496 3.89 2.03 32.91
CA MET A 496 4.66 0.84 33.21
C MET A 496 5.91 0.72 32.32
N SER A 497 5.75 0.91 31.03
CA SER A 497 6.85 0.86 30.07
C SER A 497 7.86 1.99 30.29
N GLY A 498 7.40 3.18 30.67
CA GLY A 498 8.25 4.32 31.01
C GLY A 498 9.09 4.07 32.27
N ARG A 499 8.49 3.50 33.29
CA ARG A 499 9.19 3.11 34.52
C ARG A 499 10.25 2.03 34.24
N LEU A 500 9.95 1.07 33.36
CA LEU A 500 10.89 0.04 32.93
C LEU A 500 12.09 0.63 32.18
N LEU A 501 11.82 1.53 31.24
CA LEU A 501 12.83 2.12 30.35
C LEU A 501 13.75 3.12 31.07
N PHE A 502 13.16 4.06 31.80
CA PHE A 502 13.88 5.18 32.42
C PHE A 502 14.16 4.99 33.91
N GLY A 503 13.43 4.08 34.57
CA GLY A 503 13.44 3.89 36.03
C GLY A 503 12.47 4.83 36.73
N ASN A 504 11.98 4.39 37.93
CA ASN A 504 10.95 5.10 38.67
C ASN A 504 11.34 6.56 38.98
N ARG A 505 12.59 6.78 39.45
CA ARG A 505 13.06 8.11 39.84
C ARG A 505 13.06 9.10 38.67
N ALA A 506 13.53 8.69 37.50
CA ALA A 506 13.54 9.54 36.31
C ALA A 506 12.11 9.78 35.79
N TYR A 507 11.28 8.73 35.77
CA TYR A 507 9.91 8.84 35.30
C TYR A 507 9.10 9.89 36.09
N GLU A 508 9.24 9.94 37.42
CA GLU A 508 8.57 10.92 38.27
C GLU A 508 8.98 12.37 38.01
N THR A 509 10.16 12.61 37.45
CA THR A 509 10.61 13.99 37.15
C THR A 509 9.88 14.63 35.97
N ASN A 510 9.41 13.85 34.99
CA ASN A 510 8.66 14.34 33.86
C ASN A 510 7.80 13.22 33.23
N GLN A 511 6.74 12.83 33.94
CA GLN A 511 5.86 11.71 33.56
C GLN A 511 5.32 11.83 32.13
N LYS A 512 4.84 13.03 31.72
CA LYS A 512 4.27 13.25 30.39
C LYS A 512 5.29 12.98 29.29
N PHE A 513 6.51 13.46 29.42
CA PHE A 513 7.60 13.25 28.47
C PHE A 513 7.98 11.78 28.37
N TYR A 514 8.28 11.14 29.50
CA TYR A 514 8.72 9.75 29.52
C TYR A 514 7.62 8.77 29.10
N ARG A 515 6.36 9.08 29.43
CA ARG A 515 5.21 8.33 28.95
C ARG A 515 5.10 8.35 27.42
N GLN A 516 5.30 9.51 26.81
CA GLN A 516 5.28 9.64 25.35
C GLN A 516 6.43 8.85 24.68
N GLN A 517 7.64 8.94 25.23
CA GLN A 517 8.79 8.18 24.75
C GLN A 517 8.59 6.67 24.86
N SER A 518 8.01 6.21 25.96
CA SER A 518 7.77 4.78 26.21
C SER A 518 6.67 4.19 25.30
N LYS A 519 5.74 5.01 24.80
CA LYS A 519 4.73 4.59 23.83
C LYS A 519 5.39 3.99 22.58
N ALA A 520 6.35 4.70 21.99
CA ALA A 520 7.09 4.23 20.81
C ALA A 520 7.89 2.95 21.10
N ALA A 521 8.53 2.86 22.29
CA ALA A 521 9.27 1.67 22.70
C ALA A 521 8.36 0.45 22.84
N SER A 522 7.20 0.60 23.50
CA SER A 522 6.25 -0.49 23.73
C SER A 522 5.68 -1.03 22.43
N HIS A 523 5.28 -0.13 21.53
CA HIS A 523 4.80 -0.49 20.20
C HIS A 523 5.90 -1.19 19.38
N GLY A 524 7.12 -0.64 19.38
CA GLY A 524 8.26 -1.25 18.72
C GLY A 524 8.58 -2.64 19.28
N TRP A 525 8.56 -2.83 20.59
CA TRP A 525 8.80 -4.13 21.23
C TRP A 525 7.75 -5.17 20.83
N ALA A 526 6.48 -4.81 20.80
CA ALA A 526 5.40 -5.71 20.39
C ALA A 526 5.64 -6.28 18.98
N TYR A 527 6.30 -5.52 18.11
CA TYR A 527 6.72 -5.91 16.75
C TYR A 527 8.20 -6.30 16.66
N ARG A 528 8.83 -6.60 17.78
CA ARG A 528 10.22 -7.09 17.85
C ARG A 528 11.25 -6.12 17.29
N ALA A 529 11.09 -4.83 17.58
CA ALA A 529 12.11 -3.84 17.26
C ALA A 529 13.43 -4.23 17.95
N GLY A 530 14.53 -4.28 17.17
CA GLY A 530 15.85 -4.58 17.68
C GLY A 530 16.38 -3.48 18.60
N LEU A 531 17.39 -3.81 19.40
CA LEU A 531 18.04 -2.93 20.39
C LEU A 531 18.35 -1.53 19.84
N GLY A 532 18.99 -1.45 18.68
CA GLY A 532 19.32 -0.17 18.05
C GLY A 532 18.10 0.67 17.65
N ALA A 533 16.97 0.04 17.31
CA ALA A 533 15.73 0.75 17.00
C ALA A 533 15.10 1.33 18.28
N VAL A 534 15.08 0.57 19.37
CA VAL A 534 14.62 1.06 20.69
C VAL A 534 15.50 2.24 21.14
N MET A 535 16.81 2.10 21.11
CA MET A 535 17.74 3.18 21.48
C MET A 535 17.48 4.47 20.70
N ARG A 536 17.38 4.39 19.38
CA ARG A 536 17.10 5.56 18.54
C ARG A 536 15.72 6.16 18.78
N GLY A 537 14.69 5.32 18.87
CA GLY A 537 13.31 5.79 19.02
C GLY A 537 13.04 6.44 20.40
N THR A 538 13.78 6.04 21.43
CA THR A 538 13.60 6.52 22.80
C THR A 538 14.74 7.43 23.29
N LYS A 539 15.78 7.63 22.47
CA LYS A 539 17.00 8.37 22.84
C LYS A 539 17.65 7.85 24.14
N THR A 540 17.63 6.52 24.34
CA THR A 540 18.21 5.86 25.50
C THR A 540 19.54 5.17 25.18
N ASN A 541 20.33 4.91 26.22
CA ASN A 541 21.55 4.13 26.07
C ASN A 541 21.27 2.61 25.99
N GLU A 542 22.31 1.85 25.66
CA GLU A 542 22.21 0.39 25.48
C GLU A 542 21.74 -0.33 26.75
N VAL A 543 22.19 0.11 27.92
CA VAL A 543 21.82 -0.52 29.22
C VAL A 543 20.33 -0.33 29.49
N GLN A 544 19.81 0.87 29.26
CA GLN A 544 18.39 1.18 29.44
C GLN A 544 17.51 0.39 28.44
N ALA A 545 17.90 0.38 27.18
CA ALA A 545 17.16 -0.34 26.14
C ALA A 545 17.18 -1.87 26.36
N LYS A 546 18.31 -2.46 26.78
CA LYS A 546 18.38 -3.89 27.16
C LYS A 546 17.52 -4.20 28.37
N ARG A 547 17.56 -3.36 29.41
CA ARG A 547 16.72 -3.55 30.59
C ARG A 547 15.23 -3.52 30.22
N PHE A 548 14.83 -2.59 29.36
CA PHE A 548 13.46 -2.51 28.85
C PHE A 548 13.06 -3.77 28.09
N ILE A 549 13.84 -4.19 27.09
CA ILE A 549 13.52 -5.36 26.27
C ILE A 549 13.43 -6.61 27.15
N ASN A 550 14.41 -6.85 28.03
CA ASN A 550 14.43 -8.01 28.90
C ASN A 550 13.22 -7.99 29.87
N GLY A 551 12.92 -6.84 30.47
CA GLY A 551 11.78 -6.73 31.38
C GLY A 551 10.42 -6.92 30.69
N MET A 552 10.29 -6.48 29.43
CA MET A 552 9.12 -6.76 28.60
C MET A 552 9.02 -8.26 28.24
N ASP A 553 10.14 -8.87 27.88
CA ASP A 553 10.22 -10.29 27.50
C ASP A 553 9.90 -11.23 28.71
N GLU A 554 10.35 -10.86 29.90
CA GLU A 554 10.04 -11.59 31.14
C GLU A 554 8.58 -11.44 31.53
N ARG A 555 8.06 -10.21 31.50
CA ARG A 555 6.69 -9.90 31.86
C ARG A 555 5.67 -10.51 30.92
N TYR A 556 5.92 -10.41 29.62
CA TYR A 556 5.01 -10.85 28.54
C TYR A 556 5.58 -12.04 27.78
N ASN A 557 5.85 -13.10 28.50
CA ASN A 557 6.50 -14.29 27.96
C ASN A 557 5.68 -14.98 26.84
N GLY A 558 4.35 -14.90 26.90
CA GLY A 558 3.47 -15.39 25.84
C GLY A 558 3.69 -14.64 24.51
N VAL A 559 3.79 -13.29 24.58
CA VAL A 559 4.09 -12.47 23.40
C VAL A 559 5.45 -12.83 22.82
N LYS A 560 6.48 -12.98 23.67
CA LYS A 560 7.81 -13.41 23.23
C LYS A 560 7.77 -14.76 22.51
N ARG A 561 7.09 -15.76 23.07
CA ARG A 561 6.95 -17.07 22.42
C ARG A 561 6.24 -16.98 21.07
N TRP A 562 5.19 -16.15 20.96
CA TRP A 562 4.51 -15.89 19.70
C TRP A 562 5.45 -15.23 18.69
N GLN A 563 6.19 -14.20 19.06
CA GLN A 563 7.19 -13.56 18.21
C GLN A 563 8.25 -14.54 17.71
N ASP A 564 8.75 -15.41 18.58
CA ASP A 564 9.72 -16.47 18.21
C ASP A 564 9.12 -17.48 17.23
N ARG A 565 7.85 -17.85 17.41
CA ARG A 565 7.09 -18.70 16.50
C ARG A 565 6.95 -18.06 15.12
N MET A 566 6.51 -16.80 15.06
CA MET A 566 6.34 -16.08 13.81
C MET A 566 7.67 -15.92 13.05
N SER A 567 8.74 -15.60 13.77
CA SER A 567 10.08 -15.49 13.18
C SER A 567 10.51 -16.79 12.49
N ARG A 568 10.33 -17.95 13.15
CA ARG A 568 10.63 -19.26 12.56
C ARG A 568 9.75 -19.58 11.36
N LEU A 569 8.45 -19.31 11.44
CA LEU A 569 7.53 -19.55 10.33
C LEU A 569 7.88 -18.68 9.11
N GLY A 570 8.34 -17.45 9.32
CA GLY A 570 8.73 -16.56 8.23
C GLY A 570 10.07 -16.90 7.56
N GLU A 571 10.88 -17.83 8.09
CA GLU A 571 12.14 -18.25 7.47
C GLU A 571 11.97 -18.90 6.09
N ILE A 572 10.76 -19.43 5.79
CA ILE A 572 10.41 -19.97 4.46
C ILE A 572 10.17 -18.87 3.41
N GLY A 573 10.29 -17.58 3.80
CA GLY A 573 10.14 -16.43 2.90
C GLY A 573 8.72 -15.87 2.78
N HIS A 574 7.73 -16.44 3.46
CA HIS A 574 6.37 -15.91 3.48
C HIS A 574 5.60 -16.31 4.74
N LEU A 575 4.53 -15.56 5.03
CA LEU A 575 3.52 -15.85 6.04
C LEU A 575 2.14 -15.68 5.45
N THR A 576 1.16 -16.37 6.02
CA THR A 576 -0.26 -16.17 5.70
C THR A 576 -0.98 -15.83 6.99
N ASN A 577 -1.79 -14.75 6.99
CA ASN A 577 -2.60 -14.40 8.14
C ASN A 577 -3.89 -15.25 8.19
N ASP A 578 -4.66 -15.14 9.25
CA ASP A 578 -5.87 -15.92 9.48
C ASP A 578 -7.00 -15.68 8.46
N TRP A 579 -6.98 -14.56 7.75
CA TRP A 579 -7.94 -14.25 6.69
C TRP A 579 -7.54 -14.81 5.33
N GLY A 580 -6.28 -15.25 5.18
CA GLY A 580 -5.76 -15.81 3.94
C GLY A 580 -4.78 -14.91 3.19
N ARG A 581 -4.43 -13.71 3.72
CA ARG A 581 -3.43 -12.84 3.09
C ARG A 581 -2.06 -13.43 3.17
N ARG A 582 -1.45 -13.67 2.00
CA ARG A 582 -0.07 -14.09 1.88
C ARG A 582 0.86 -12.88 1.85
N MET A 583 1.88 -12.87 2.69
CA MET A 583 2.84 -11.79 2.85
C MET A 583 4.26 -12.30 2.68
N LEU A 584 5.06 -11.64 1.83
CA LEU A 584 6.46 -11.99 1.66
C LEU A 584 7.31 -11.47 2.84
N VAL A 585 8.23 -12.32 3.27
CA VAL A 585 9.24 -12.00 4.29
C VAL A 585 10.62 -11.96 3.61
N GLU A 586 11.34 -10.87 3.76
CA GLU A 586 12.69 -10.74 3.17
C GLU A 586 13.65 -11.75 3.79
N MET A 587 14.49 -12.34 2.94
CA MET A 587 15.50 -13.30 3.39
C MET A 587 16.41 -12.66 4.46
N GLY A 588 16.58 -13.37 5.58
CA GLY A 588 17.39 -12.89 6.72
C GLY A 588 16.72 -11.82 7.60
N ARG A 589 15.47 -11.43 7.32
CA ARG A 589 14.73 -10.44 8.12
C ARG A 589 13.50 -10.99 8.85
N SER A 590 13.30 -12.30 8.83
CA SER A 590 12.15 -12.96 9.46
C SER A 590 12.02 -12.62 10.95
N PHE A 591 13.14 -12.43 11.65
CA PHE A 591 13.16 -12.08 13.06
C PHE A 591 12.36 -10.83 13.43
N THR A 592 12.46 -9.76 12.63
CA THR A 592 11.77 -8.49 12.86
C THR A 592 10.53 -8.32 12.01
N GLN A 593 10.56 -8.78 10.75
CA GLN A 593 9.45 -8.58 9.83
C GLN A 593 8.24 -9.47 10.13
N SER A 594 8.46 -10.71 10.53
CA SER A 594 7.35 -11.67 10.67
C SER A 594 6.33 -11.26 11.75
N PRO A 595 6.72 -10.91 12.99
CA PRO A 595 5.76 -10.44 13.98
C PRO A 595 5.08 -9.13 13.57
N ALA A 596 5.83 -8.21 12.94
CA ALA A 596 5.30 -6.94 12.48
C ALA A 596 4.25 -7.13 11.36
N LEU A 597 4.54 -7.98 10.37
CA LEU A 597 3.60 -8.29 9.29
C LEU A 597 2.31 -8.91 9.82
N MET A 598 2.42 -9.88 10.73
CA MET A 598 1.24 -10.54 11.32
C MET A 598 0.39 -9.56 12.13
N GLY A 599 0.99 -8.74 12.99
CA GLY A 599 0.26 -7.76 13.78
C GLY A 599 -0.41 -6.67 12.92
N GLN A 600 0.37 -6.04 12.04
CA GLN A 600 -0.13 -4.96 11.19
C GLN A 600 -1.19 -5.44 10.19
N SER A 601 -1.02 -6.65 9.62
CA SER A 601 -2.02 -7.19 8.73
C SER A 601 -3.30 -7.56 9.48
N GLY A 602 -3.21 -8.12 10.70
CA GLY A 602 -4.39 -8.42 11.50
C GLY A 602 -5.24 -7.17 11.79
N THR A 603 -4.61 -6.06 12.21
CA THR A 603 -5.31 -4.77 12.41
C THR A 603 -6.02 -4.31 11.13
N ARG A 604 -5.33 -4.39 10.00
CA ARG A 604 -5.91 -4.06 8.70
C ARG A 604 -7.14 -4.92 8.39
N GLU A 605 -7.07 -6.23 8.65
CA GLU A 605 -8.17 -7.13 8.34
C GLU A 605 -9.41 -6.87 9.20
N ILE A 606 -9.25 -6.51 10.46
CA ILE A 606 -10.37 -6.08 11.34
C ILE A 606 -11.09 -4.86 10.72
N MET A 607 -10.34 -3.87 10.25
CA MET A 607 -10.91 -2.69 9.59
C MET A 607 -11.61 -3.05 8.28
N VAL A 608 -11.02 -3.93 7.47
CA VAL A 608 -11.63 -4.36 6.20
C VAL A 608 -12.91 -5.16 6.42
N ASP A 609 -12.97 -5.99 7.46
CA ASP A 609 -14.20 -6.68 7.84
C ASP A 609 -15.33 -5.69 8.19
N ALA A 610 -15.00 -4.62 8.92
CA ALA A 610 -15.96 -3.56 9.22
C ALA A 610 -16.47 -2.86 7.95
N LEU A 611 -15.57 -2.48 7.05
CA LEU A 611 -15.94 -1.83 5.78
C LEU A 611 -16.81 -2.74 4.89
N ILE A 612 -16.51 -4.04 4.84
CA ILE A 612 -17.33 -5.02 4.11
C ILE A 612 -18.70 -5.21 4.77
N LYS A 613 -18.79 -5.23 6.11
CA LYS A 613 -20.06 -5.24 6.82
C LYS A 613 -20.91 -4.02 6.47
N MET A 614 -20.28 -2.81 6.41
CA MET A 614 -20.96 -1.59 5.99
C MET A 614 -21.50 -1.70 4.56
N LEU A 615 -20.69 -2.24 3.63
CA LEU A 615 -21.11 -2.46 2.24
C LEU A 615 -22.34 -3.39 2.14
N HIS A 616 -22.38 -4.46 2.93
CA HIS A 616 -23.47 -5.42 2.89
C HIS A 616 -24.73 -4.94 3.63
N GLU A 617 -24.58 -4.24 4.74
CA GLU A 617 -25.71 -3.81 5.56
C GLU A 617 -26.37 -2.53 5.02
N ASN A 618 -25.56 -1.53 4.67
CA ASN A 618 -26.07 -0.28 4.15
C ASN A 618 -25.05 0.47 3.30
N ILE A 619 -25.23 0.45 2.00
CA ILE A 619 -24.36 1.09 1.02
C ILE A 619 -24.23 2.61 1.23
N GLN A 620 -25.26 3.25 1.83
CA GLN A 620 -25.23 4.67 2.16
C GLN A 620 -24.10 5.01 3.15
N ILE A 621 -23.79 4.13 4.09
CA ILE A 621 -22.68 4.33 5.03
C ILE A 621 -21.35 4.38 4.26
N VAL A 622 -21.19 3.59 3.21
CA VAL A 622 -19.98 3.61 2.37
C VAL A 622 -19.85 4.94 1.60
N LYS A 623 -20.95 5.58 1.26
CA LYS A 623 -20.96 6.93 0.64
C LYS A 623 -20.53 8.03 1.62
N TRP A 624 -20.64 7.82 2.92
CA TRP A 624 -20.15 8.77 3.92
C TRP A 624 -18.65 8.71 4.16
N LEU A 625 -17.96 7.64 3.72
CA LEU A 625 -16.53 7.44 3.91
C LEU A 625 -15.72 8.53 3.20
N LYS A 626 -14.75 9.13 3.90
CA LYS A 626 -13.84 10.15 3.36
C LYS A 626 -12.41 9.65 3.24
N VAL A 627 -11.93 8.95 4.24
CA VAL A 627 -10.58 8.38 4.24
C VAL A 627 -10.46 7.34 5.35
N THR A 628 -9.54 6.38 5.17
CA THR A 628 -9.04 5.52 6.24
C THR A 628 -7.60 5.91 6.56
N VAL A 629 -7.28 6.14 7.83
CA VAL A 629 -5.94 6.53 8.28
C VAL A 629 -5.53 5.61 9.42
N HIS A 630 -4.57 4.72 9.16
CA HIS A 630 -4.14 3.67 10.09
C HIS A 630 -5.31 2.74 10.48
N ASP A 631 -5.82 2.86 11.69
CA ASP A 631 -6.95 2.15 12.28
C ASP A 631 -8.19 3.06 12.50
N ALA A 632 -8.12 4.30 12.03
CA ALA A 632 -9.24 5.25 12.05
C ALA A 632 -9.96 5.35 10.70
N ILE A 633 -11.25 5.65 10.75
CA ILE A 633 -12.10 5.94 9.59
C ILE A 633 -12.77 7.29 9.79
N VAL A 634 -12.76 8.13 8.76
CA VAL A 634 -13.42 9.44 8.76
C VAL A 634 -14.67 9.38 7.89
N PHE A 635 -15.77 9.82 8.45
CA PHE A 635 -17.08 9.89 7.80
C PHE A 635 -17.56 11.34 7.69
N SER A 636 -18.29 11.68 6.63
CA SER A 636 -19.12 12.88 6.53
C SER A 636 -20.57 12.43 6.59
N ILE A 637 -21.26 12.70 7.70
CA ILE A 637 -22.58 12.21 7.99
C ILE A 637 -23.58 13.37 7.97
N PRO A 638 -24.72 13.25 7.23
CA PRO A 638 -25.79 14.24 7.28
C PRO A 638 -26.27 14.46 8.72
N LYS A 639 -26.51 15.70 9.11
CA LYS A 639 -26.98 16.03 10.46
C LYS A 639 -28.25 15.31 10.87
N VAL A 640 -29.14 15.06 9.90
CA VAL A 640 -30.39 14.32 10.11
C VAL A 640 -30.18 12.83 10.37
N ASP A 641 -29.01 12.30 10.00
CA ASP A 641 -28.67 10.89 10.13
C ASP A 641 -27.70 10.61 11.31
N LEU A 642 -27.21 11.62 12.02
CA LEU A 642 -26.23 11.46 13.10
C LEU A 642 -26.71 10.53 14.20
N ASP A 643 -27.97 10.66 14.61
CA ASP A 643 -28.54 9.90 15.76
C ASP A 643 -28.56 8.38 15.52
N TRP A 644 -28.71 7.96 14.27
CA TRP A 644 -28.67 6.54 13.92
C TRP A 644 -27.34 6.13 13.27
N GLY A 645 -26.75 7.02 12.48
CA GLY A 645 -25.58 6.73 11.65
C GLY A 645 -24.33 6.53 12.49
N VAL A 646 -24.07 7.38 13.49
CA VAL A 646 -22.90 7.23 14.37
C VAL A 646 -22.95 5.90 15.15
N PRO A 647 -24.06 5.55 15.86
CA PRO A 647 -24.15 4.24 16.49
C PRO A 647 -24.07 3.06 15.52
N ALA A 648 -24.63 3.19 14.31
CA ALA A 648 -24.56 2.13 13.30
C ALA A 648 -23.10 1.90 12.84
N CYS A 649 -22.34 2.97 12.55
CA CYS A 649 -20.92 2.86 12.19
C CYS A 649 -20.10 2.23 13.31
N VAL A 650 -20.27 2.67 14.57
CA VAL A 650 -19.59 2.08 15.73
C VAL A 650 -19.91 0.59 15.83
N ARG A 651 -21.19 0.21 15.81
CA ARG A 651 -21.61 -1.20 15.88
C ARG A 651 -21.02 -2.06 14.74
N LEU A 652 -20.90 -1.51 13.53
CA LEU A 652 -20.35 -2.23 12.38
C LEU A 652 -18.82 -2.36 12.45
N MET A 653 -18.15 -1.41 13.09
CA MET A 653 -16.71 -1.47 13.33
C MET A 653 -16.39 -2.40 14.49
N GLU A 654 -17.15 -2.34 15.60
CA GLU A 654 -16.90 -3.21 16.74
C GLU A 654 -17.02 -4.68 16.37
N THR A 655 -16.05 -5.46 16.82
CA THR A 655 -16.00 -6.89 16.54
C THR A 655 -15.28 -7.63 17.67
N GLU A 656 -15.51 -8.94 17.72
CA GLU A 656 -14.70 -9.88 18.49
C GLU A 656 -13.97 -10.79 17.51
N TRP A 657 -12.71 -11.07 17.78
CA TRP A 657 -11.92 -11.95 16.93
C TRP A 657 -11.00 -12.84 17.75
N GLN A 658 -10.80 -14.06 17.27
CA GLN A 658 -9.90 -15.07 17.81
C GLN A 658 -9.14 -15.74 16.67
N PRO A 659 -7.82 -16.04 16.84
CA PRO A 659 -7.07 -16.83 15.87
C PRO A 659 -7.74 -18.15 15.55
N SER A 660 -7.78 -18.51 14.26
CA SER A 660 -8.48 -19.70 13.76
C SER A 660 -7.84 -21.02 14.21
N ASP A 661 -6.54 -21.01 14.51
CA ASP A 661 -5.80 -22.18 14.99
C ASP A 661 -6.08 -22.52 16.50
N GLY A 662 -6.91 -21.74 17.16
CA GLY A 662 -7.25 -21.90 18.58
C GLY A 662 -6.10 -21.65 19.55
N SER A 663 -4.94 -21.21 19.07
CA SER A 663 -3.74 -20.97 19.91
C SER A 663 -3.81 -19.68 20.71
N GLY A 664 -4.72 -18.77 20.34
CA GLY A 664 -4.89 -17.46 20.96
C GLY A 664 -6.18 -17.32 21.75
N GLN A 665 -6.59 -16.09 22.01
CA GLN A 665 -7.79 -15.78 22.78
C GLN A 665 -8.75 -14.88 22.01
N LEU A 666 -10.05 -14.98 22.33
CA LEU A 666 -11.08 -14.08 21.84
C LEU A 666 -10.85 -12.68 22.42
N ILE A 667 -10.74 -11.69 21.54
CA ILE A 667 -10.50 -10.29 21.92
C ILE A 667 -11.56 -9.41 21.30
N LYS A 668 -12.06 -8.44 22.07
CA LYS A 668 -12.93 -7.37 21.60
C LYS A 668 -12.10 -6.24 21.00
N PHE A 669 -12.63 -5.62 19.95
CA PHE A 669 -12.08 -4.43 19.31
C PHE A 669 -13.07 -3.27 19.46
N PRO A 670 -13.04 -2.55 20.58
CA PRO A 670 -13.91 -1.42 20.81
C PRO A 670 -13.50 -0.22 19.98
N VAL A 671 -14.49 0.59 19.65
CA VAL A 671 -14.34 1.78 18.80
C VAL A 671 -14.70 3.03 19.59
N ALA A 672 -13.84 4.03 19.52
CA ALA A 672 -14.13 5.35 20.03
C ALA A 672 -14.61 6.22 18.86
N ALA A 673 -15.77 6.88 19.03
CA ALA A 673 -16.27 7.87 18.07
C ALA A 673 -15.94 9.27 18.55
N GLY A 674 -15.32 10.08 17.68
CA GLY A 674 -15.06 11.49 17.94
C GLY A 674 -16.35 12.31 17.97
N THR A 675 -16.25 13.55 18.40
CA THR A 675 -17.39 14.47 18.41
C THR A 675 -17.70 14.95 17.00
N PRO A 676 -18.95 14.87 16.51
CA PRO A 676 -19.32 15.42 15.20
C PRO A 676 -18.91 16.88 15.06
N ALA A 677 -18.16 17.23 14.02
CA ALA A 677 -17.55 18.56 13.87
C ALA A 677 -17.56 19.07 12.41
N THR A 678 -17.28 20.36 12.27
CA THR A 678 -17.26 21.06 10.97
C THR A 678 -15.92 20.99 10.26
N ASP A 679 -14.92 20.38 10.85
CA ASP A 679 -13.63 20.09 10.23
C ASP A 679 -12.99 18.84 10.85
N TRP A 680 -12.04 18.24 10.11
CA TRP A 680 -11.42 16.99 10.52
C TRP A 680 -10.55 17.11 11.79
N GLU A 681 -9.93 18.27 12.04
CA GLU A 681 -9.13 18.47 13.28
C GLU A 681 -10.00 18.29 14.53
N LYS A 682 -11.23 18.82 14.48
CA LYS A 682 -12.16 18.78 15.61
C LYS A 682 -12.96 17.50 15.69
N ALA A 683 -13.06 16.74 14.58
CA ALA A 683 -13.80 15.49 14.52
C ALA A 683 -13.01 14.31 15.13
N GLY A 684 -11.72 14.48 15.40
CA GLY A 684 -10.87 13.51 16.08
C GLY A 684 -10.98 13.56 17.62
N HIS A 685 -10.27 12.62 18.25
CA HIS A 685 -10.21 12.49 19.74
C HIS A 685 -9.13 13.33 20.37
#